data_3d9cbf5c53e730825bd5d0450275ccaa
#
_entry.id   3d9cbf5c53e730825bd5d0450275ccaa
#
_cell.length_a   1.000
_cell.length_b   1.000
_cell.length_c   1.000
_cell.angle_alpha   90.00
_cell.angle_beta   90.00
_cell.angle_gamma   90.00
#
_symmetry.space_group_name_H-M   'P 1'
#
loop_
_entity.id
_entity.type
_entity.pdbx_description
1 polymer ?
#
loop_
_entity_poly.entity_id
_entity_poly.type
_entity_poly.pdbx_seq_one_letter_code
_entity_poly.pdbx_strand_id
1 'polypeptide(L)'
;MVIQSFYLRREFSKVTFLACLVGSLSAIAQESDNDAFTQEQLDFFENRIRPVLVEHCYECHSGESKSIQAKLRLDGRALAIQGGESGPAIVPGKPQESLFIAAVAWKSLEMPPDGKLKEEQIADLTKWVQMGAPWPGDSITDPSNPENTQYDWTKWQNEHWAFQPIDNPELPSVSDPSWCQSPIDSFILEGLTAHGLRPMPKADPRTLIRRIRFDLVGLPPDPQEVQAFEEAYRHDPSKAVSEYVDRLLSSKQYAERWSRHWLDVARYSEGFGGFLDNASYENAWRYRDWVTDALDQDMPFADFIRLQIAGDLLGDKNSAIATGFLALGPNYISDGGDPDSTAQAKAETLSDRIDTLSQGMLGLTVACARCHDHKFDPIPQEDYYSIAGIFNNCATQAIPLVADEVVENFNKHQGLIQGKAKQIEGLRKEHSEAKEEDKRKLLQDQIDSEQIVLEQLKKSAPPVYAKAHAFRDIGHADMPIAIRGNLLKAGTIAPRRFLRIVAGNDRDTFTKGSGRLELANAIVDPSNPLTARVFVNRIWMHHFGEALVRTPNNFGALGEKPTHPKLLDWLSSRLLRTGSIKDLHRTIVHSSTYQMSSLQDPECFSKDGDNRWLWRMNPRRMDVEVWRDSLLHVCGELDLSVGGPPSDNIESPRRTLYFKVSRNGDVFATDEFLRLFDFPLMRSSVAKRPSSIVPQQYLFLLNSPFMQQRAKSFARRITTESADESARIQRAYQWLYQRSPTDKEMAIGLEFVALDDPDQAQRDSRWELYSQALLGSNEFMYLP
;
A
#
# COMPACT_ATOMS: atom_id res chain seq x y z
N MET A 1 -8.40 -19.07 -65.59
CA MET A 1 -8.94 -18.28 -66.72
C MET A 1 -8.58 -16.86 -66.38
N VAL A 2 -7.43 -16.46 -66.80
CA VAL A 2 -7.13 -15.57 -67.92
C VAL A 2 -7.41 -14.10 -67.52
N ILE A 3 -6.45 -13.30 -67.28
CA ILE A 3 -5.33 -12.68 -68.00
C ILE A 3 -5.45 -11.15 -67.83
N GLN A 4 -4.38 -10.55 -67.36
CA GLN A 4 -3.51 -9.49 -67.86
C GLN A 4 -4.03 -8.02 -67.72
N SER A 5 -3.31 -7.15 -67.08
CA SER A 5 -2.00 -6.53 -67.39
C SER A 5 -2.06 -5.37 -68.41
N PHE A 6 -1.51 -4.23 -68.07
CA PHE A 6 -0.60 -3.33 -68.85
C PHE A 6 -0.66 -1.91 -68.25
N TYR A 7 0.36 -1.39 -67.65
CA TYR A 7 1.57 -0.63 -68.06
C TYR A 7 1.34 0.57 -69.00
N LEU A 8 1.94 1.67 -68.66
CA LEU A 8 2.72 2.70 -69.36
C LEU A 8 2.22 4.12 -69.07
N ARG A 9 3.00 4.90 -68.39
CA ARG A 9 4.15 5.75 -68.75
C ARG A 9 3.84 7.02 -69.56
N ARG A 10 4.46 8.12 -69.06
CA ARG A 10 5.01 9.30 -69.78
C ARG A 10 4.02 10.47 -70.03
N GLU A 11 4.38 11.68 -70.07
CA GLU A 11 5.54 12.56 -69.79
C GLU A 11 5.07 14.01 -69.97
N PHE A 12 5.78 14.94 -69.34
CA PHE A 12 6.17 16.30 -69.71
C PHE A 12 5.19 17.26 -70.43
N SER A 13 5.02 18.49 -69.97
CA SER A 13 5.73 19.65 -70.46
C SER A 13 5.12 20.98 -70.01
N LYS A 14 5.82 21.76 -69.24
CA LYS A 14 6.38 23.10 -69.46
C LYS A 14 5.46 24.30 -69.80
N VAL A 15 5.71 25.37 -69.05
CA VAL A 15 5.96 26.76 -69.43
C VAL A 15 4.67 27.64 -69.64
N THR A 16 4.47 28.84 -69.10
CA THR A 16 5.31 30.02 -69.06
C THR A 16 4.56 31.17 -68.33
N PHE A 17 5.30 31.93 -67.50
CA PHE A 17 5.27 33.37 -67.24
C PHE A 17 3.99 34.20 -67.28
N LEU A 18 3.72 34.99 -66.24
CA LEU A 18 3.92 36.45 -66.28
C LEU A 18 3.87 37.11 -64.91
N ALA A 19 4.70 38.06 -64.76
CA ALA A 19 5.07 38.80 -63.56
C ALA A 19 4.18 40.04 -63.29
N CYS A 20 4.45 40.63 -62.14
CA CYS A 20 4.29 42.04 -61.68
C CYS A 20 3.10 42.27 -60.74
N LEU A 21 3.18 42.85 -59.58
CA LEU A 21 3.91 44.00 -59.03
C LEU A 21 3.73 44.07 -57.52
N VAL A 22 4.79 44.22 -56.79
CA VAL A 22 5.06 45.13 -55.68
C VAL A 22 3.92 45.52 -54.68
N GLY A 23 4.12 45.09 -53.44
CA GLY A 23 3.45 45.66 -52.29
C GLY A 23 4.22 45.23 -51.00
N SER A 24 5.22 46.03 -50.66
CA SER A 24 6.00 45.86 -49.41
C SER A 24 5.12 46.05 -48.22
N LEU A 25 4.93 44.96 -47.42
CA LEU A 25 4.55 45.06 -46.00
C LEU A 25 5.51 44.15 -45.24
N SER A 26 6.36 44.80 -44.49
CA SER A 26 7.25 44.14 -43.51
C SER A 26 6.39 43.46 -42.46
N ALA A 27 6.20 42.14 -42.61
CA ALA A 27 5.75 41.32 -41.54
C ALA A 27 6.97 41.00 -40.69
N ILE A 28 7.06 41.58 -39.52
CA ILE A 28 7.94 41.14 -38.43
C ILE A 28 7.50 39.71 -38.12
N ALA A 29 8.27 38.76 -38.58
CA ALA A 29 8.17 37.36 -38.13
C ALA A 29 8.51 37.35 -36.65
N GLN A 30 7.51 37.25 -35.80
CA GLN A 30 7.65 36.79 -34.42
C GLN A 30 8.05 35.30 -34.55
N GLU A 31 9.33 34.99 -34.45
CA GLU A 31 9.82 33.63 -34.18
C GLU A 31 9.17 33.19 -32.86
N SER A 32 8.27 32.23 -32.96
CA SER A 32 7.80 31.47 -31.81
C SER A 32 8.95 30.56 -31.38
N ASP A 33 9.67 30.97 -30.32
CA ASP A 33 10.61 30.15 -29.58
C ASP A 33 9.86 28.94 -28.96
N ASN A 34 9.72 27.91 -29.74
CA ASN A 34 9.23 26.60 -29.30
C ASN A 34 10.34 25.55 -29.53
N ASP A 35 11.59 25.90 -29.16
CA ASP A 35 12.66 24.94 -29.07
C ASP A 35 12.64 24.29 -27.69
N ALA A 36 12.04 23.11 -27.64
CA ALA A 36 12.14 22.24 -26.46
C ALA A 36 13.62 21.84 -26.24
N PHE A 37 14.15 22.12 -25.06
CA PHE A 37 15.51 21.73 -24.66
C PHE A 37 15.71 20.22 -24.79
N THR A 38 16.92 19.81 -25.21
CA THR A 38 17.26 18.39 -25.30
C THR A 38 17.39 17.75 -23.91
N GLN A 39 17.20 16.44 -23.80
CA GLN A 39 17.36 15.73 -22.53
C GLN A 39 18.75 15.92 -21.93
N GLU A 40 19.80 15.95 -22.76
CA GLU A 40 21.18 16.22 -22.30
C GLU A 40 21.34 17.59 -21.64
N GLN A 41 20.66 18.60 -22.18
CA GLN A 41 20.66 19.96 -21.61
C GLN A 41 19.91 20.02 -20.28
N LEU A 42 18.81 19.28 -20.15
CA LEU A 42 18.04 19.17 -18.92
C LEU A 42 18.80 18.39 -17.85
N ASP A 43 19.46 17.31 -18.23
CA ASP A 43 20.32 16.52 -17.34
C ASP A 43 21.53 17.34 -16.84
N PHE A 44 22.10 18.17 -17.70
CA PHE A 44 23.15 19.09 -17.30
C PHE A 44 22.66 20.09 -16.22
N PHE A 45 21.47 20.63 -16.40
CA PHE A 45 20.86 21.51 -15.38
C PHE A 45 20.66 20.77 -14.07
N GLU A 46 20.06 19.59 -14.08
CA GLU A 46 19.75 18.86 -12.83
C GLU A 46 21.00 18.42 -12.07
N ASN A 47 22.04 17.99 -12.79
CA ASN A 47 23.22 17.40 -12.17
C ASN A 47 24.32 18.45 -11.83
N ARG A 48 24.37 19.60 -12.51
CA ARG A 48 25.47 20.57 -12.38
C ARG A 48 25.00 21.94 -11.92
N ILE A 49 23.81 22.38 -12.31
CA ILE A 49 23.33 23.76 -12.06
C ILE A 49 22.43 23.84 -10.83
N ARG A 50 21.39 23.01 -10.77
CA ARG A 50 20.44 23.00 -9.66
C ARG A 50 21.13 22.84 -8.30
N PRO A 51 22.09 21.93 -8.08
CA PRO A 51 22.80 21.83 -6.80
C PRO A 51 23.47 23.15 -6.38
N VAL A 52 24.11 23.85 -7.32
CA VAL A 52 24.77 25.14 -7.05
C VAL A 52 23.76 26.21 -6.69
N LEU A 53 22.62 26.29 -7.40
CA LEU A 53 21.56 27.25 -7.08
C LEU A 53 20.94 26.99 -5.71
N VAL A 54 20.67 25.72 -5.37
CA VAL A 54 20.09 25.32 -4.08
C VAL A 54 21.05 25.67 -2.94
N GLU A 55 22.33 25.29 -3.08
CA GLU A 55 23.33 25.44 -2.01
C GLU A 55 23.71 26.90 -1.74
N HIS A 56 23.78 27.74 -2.79
CA HIS A 56 24.41 29.07 -2.68
C HIS A 56 23.47 30.24 -3.00
N CYS A 57 22.28 30.04 -3.56
CA CYS A 57 21.43 31.12 -4.05
C CYS A 57 20.02 31.13 -3.45
N TYR A 58 19.39 29.96 -3.22
CA TYR A 58 17.97 29.86 -2.86
C TYR A 58 17.65 30.35 -1.46
N GLU A 59 18.62 30.40 -0.52
CA GLU A 59 18.38 30.93 0.80
C GLU A 59 17.95 32.43 0.77
N CYS A 60 18.45 33.21 -0.22
CA CYS A 60 18.13 34.61 -0.40
C CYS A 60 17.29 34.93 -1.63
N HIS A 61 17.31 34.05 -2.67
CA HIS A 61 16.74 34.31 -4.00
C HIS A 61 15.74 33.24 -4.45
N SER A 62 14.95 32.74 -3.53
CA SER A 62 13.83 31.81 -3.86
C SER A 62 12.52 32.25 -3.24
N GLY A 63 11.42 31.65 -3.66
CA GLY A 63 10.11 31.89 -3.05
C GLY A 63 9.99 31.41 -1.59
N GLU A 64 10.91 30.59 -1.12
CA GLU A 64 10.98 30.08 0.26
C GLU A 64 11.85 30.96 1.18
N SER A 65 12.56 31.97 0.63
CA SER A 65 13.39 32.87 1.40
C SER A 65 12.56 33.68 2.39
N LYS A 66 13.06 33.88 3.62
CA LYS A 66 12.43 34.72 4.63
C LYS A 66 12.22 36.16 4.14
N SER A 67 13.14 36.62 3.28
CA SER A 67 13.09 37.92 2.61
C SER A 67 13.81 37.80 1.27
N ILE A 68 13.09 38.00 0.18
CA ILE A 68 13.63 37.90 -1.18
C ILE A 68 14.52 39.16 -1.40
N GLN A 69 15.84 38.96 -1.48
CA GLN A 69 16.78 40.06 -1.66
C GLN A 69 16.69 40.62 -3.07
N ALA A 70 16.73 41.98 -3.17
CA ALA A 70 16.63 42.71 -4.44
C ALA A 70 15.43 42.32 -5.33
N LYS A 71 14.37 41.72 -4.76
CA LYS A 71 13.22 41.12 -5.48
C LYS A 71 13.62 40.12 -6.56
N LEU A 72 14.84 39.59 -6.51
CA LEU A 72 15.32 38.60 -7.47
C LEU A 72 14.96 37.20 -7.04
N ARG A 73 14.39 36.44 -7.96
CA ARG A 73 14.12 35.00 -7.80
C ARG A 73 14.91 34.19 -8.82
N LEU A 74 15.64 33.20 -8.30
CA LEU A 74 16.46 32.26 -9.09
C LEU A 74 15.95 30.81 -9.02
N ASP A 75 14.72 30.62 -8.56
CA ASP A 75 14.05 29.33 -8.43
C ASP A 75 13.13 29.02 -9.62
N GLY A 76 13.24 29.77 -10.71
CA GLY A 76 12.52 29.55 -11.97
C GLY A 76 13.15 30.33 -13.12
N ARG A 77 13.18 29.72 -14.34
CA ARG A 77 13.78 30.34 -15.54
C ARG A 77 13.15 31.69 -15.86
N ALA A 78 11.83 31.76 -15.98
CA ALA A 78 11.12 33.00 -16.30
C ALA A 78 11.39 34.10 -15.28
N LEU A 79 11.48 33.74 -13.98
CA LEU A 79 11.78 34.68 -12.90
C LEU A 79 13.23 35.18 -12.94
N ALA A 80 14.18 34.31 -13.27
CA ALA A 80 15.57 34.68 -13.44
C ALA A 80 15.78 35.56 -14.68
N ILE A 81 15.04 35.33 -15.76
CA ILE A 81 15.01 36.19 -16.96
C ILE A 81 14.33 37.53 -16.67
N GLN A 82 13.22 37.52 -15.95
CA GLN A 82 12.55 38.76 -15.50
C GLN A 82 13.50 39.59 -14.61
N GLY A 83 14.26 38.93 -13.72
CA GLY A 83 15.23 39.53 -12.84
C GLY A 83 14.62 40.22 -11.63
N GLY A 84 15.37 41.12 -11.00
CA GLY A 84 14.98 41.86 -9.81
C GLY A 84 15.04 43.37 -10.00
N GLU A 85 15.36 44.08 -8.91
CA GLU A 85 15.47 45.57 -8.91
C GLU A 85 16.50 46.11 -9.88
N SER A 86 17.53 45.32 -10.21
CA SER A 86 18.61 45.70 -11.14
C SER A 86 18.35 45.25 -12.59
N GLY A 87 17.15 44.78 -12.90
CA GLY A 87 16.80 44.27 -14.21
C GLY A 87 16.99 42.75 -14.41
N PRO A 88 17.00 42.24 -15.65
CA PRO A 88 17.17 40.84 -15.97
C PRO A 88 18.45 40.25 -15.37
N ALA A 89 18.30 39.13 -14.63
CA ALA A 89 19.49 38.46 -14.06
C ALA A 89 20.16 37.56 -15.11
N ILE A 90 19.40 36.94 -15.97
CA ILE A 90 19.87 36.03 -17.04
C ILE A 90 19.36 36.51 -18.38
N VAL A 91 20.26 36.60 -19.36
CA VAL A 91 19.95 36.79 -20.77
C VAL A 91 20.29 35.49 -21.48
N PRO A 92 19.29 34.67 -21.89
CA PRO A 92 19.52 33.36 -22.49
C PRO A 92 20.44 33.45 -23.72
N GLY A 93 21.42 32.55 -23.80
CA GLY A 93 22.43 32.53 -24.87
C GLY A 93 23.56 33.58 -24.75
N LYS A 94 23.45 34.51 -23.79
CA LYS A 94 24.39 35.65 -23.67
C LYS A 94 24.96 35.81 -22.27
N PRO A 95 25.92 34.98 -21.89
CA PRO A 95 26.52 35.04 -20.53
C PRO A 95 27.15 36.39 -20.21
N GLN A 96 27.71 37.09 -21.20
CA GLN A 96 28.38 38.39 -21.02
C GLN A 96 27.40 39.53 -20.71
N GLU A 97 26.14 39.38 -21.14
CA GLU A 97 25.06 40.34 -20.89
C GLU A 97 24.27 39.99 -19.62
N SER A 98 24.54 38.81 -18.99
CA SER A 98 23.83 38.32 -17.82
C SER A 98 24.43 38.84 -16.54
N LEU A 99 23.66 39.65 -15.78
CA LEU A 99 24.06 40.18 -14.49
C LEU A 99 24.41 39.08 -13.48
N PHE A 100 23.70 37.97 -13.52
CA PHE A 100 23.93 36.76 -12.72
C PHE A 100 25.36 36.24 -12.87
N ILE A 101 25.87 36.12 -14.11
CA ILE A 101 27.24 35.65 -14.37
C ILE A 101 28.27 36.65 -13.90
N ALA A 102 28.01 37.96 -14.08
CA ALA A 102 28.91 39.01 -13.57
C ALA A 102 28.98 39.01 -12.04
N ALA A 103 27.84 38.75 -11.38
CA ALA A 103 27.75 38.70 -9.91
C ALA A 103 28.49 37.49 -9.32
N VAL A 104 28.27 36.26 -9.86
CA VAL A 104 28.95 35.06 -9.36
C VAL A 104 30.43 35.01 -9.69
N ALA A 105 30.87 35.74 -10.73
CA ALA A 105 32.27 35.93 -11.07
C ALA A 105 32.94 37.05 -10.26
N TRP A 106 32.19 37.77 -9.40
CA TRP A 106 32.63 38.90 -8.61
C TRP A 106 33.18 40.06 -9.47
N LYS A 107 32.56 40.32 -10.60
CA LYS A 107 32.93 41.41 -11.52
C LYS A 107 32.09 42.67 -11.32
N SER A 108 30.85 42.54 -10.78
CA SER A 108 29.97 43.70 -10.55
C SER A 108 29.36 43.68 -9.14
N LEU A 109 28.87 42.52 -8.70
CA LEU A 109 28.34 42.25 -7.37
C LEU A 109 29.09 41.05 -6.81
N GLU A 110 29.26 40.97 -5.50
CA GLU A 110 29.94 39.84 -4.84
C GLU A 110 28.89 38.84 -4.36
N MET A 111 28.55 37.85 -5.22
CA MET A 111 27.57 36.82 -4.91
C MET A 111 28.19 35.42 -5.13
N PRO A 112 27.89 34.45 -4.22
CA PRO A 112 27.20 34.61 -2.94
C PRO A 112 28.05 35.38 -1.91
N PRO A 113 27.41 35.96 -0.87
CA PRO A 113 28.12 36.80 0.09
C PRO A 113 29.12 36.05 0.99
N ASP A 114 28.89 34.74 1.16
CA ASP A 114 29.74 33.89 2.02
C ASP A 114 31.04 33.43 1.37
N GLY A 115 31.29 33.82 0.09
CA GLY A 115 32.52 33.51 -0.63
C GLY A 115 32.29 33.23 -2.11
N LYS A 116 33.34 33.45 -2.91
CA LYS A 116 33.29 33.22 -4.35
C LYS A 116 33.15 31.74 -4.68
N LEU A 117 32.26 31.40 -5.64
CA LEU A 117 32.10 30.04 -6.18
C LEU A 117 33.41 29.51 -6.77
N LYS A 118 33.55 28.19 -6.81
CA LYS A 118 34.68 27.54 -7.48
C LYS A 118 34.65 27.85 -8.99
N GLU A 119 35.82 27.97 -9.61
CA GLU A 119 35.95 28.28 -11.04
C GLU A 119 35.18 27.29 -11.93
N GLU A 120 35.09 26.01 -11.54
CA GLU A 120 34.31 24.99 -12.23
C GLU A 120 32.81 25.31 -12.17
N GLN A 121 32.27 25.69 -11.00
CA GLN A 121 30.86 26.05 -10.82
C GLN A 121 30.50 27.30 -11.66
N ILE A 122 31.40 28.30 -11.70
CA ILE A 122 31.22 29.51 -12.52
C ILE A 122 31.23 29.15 -14.01
N ALA A 123 32.10 28.23 -14.43
CA ALA A 123 32.19 27.76 -15.81
C ALA A 123 30.90 27.01 -16.20
N ASP A 124 30.37 26.15 -15.33
CA ASP A 124 29.12 25.43 -15.55
C ASP A 124 27.92 26.38 -15.65
N LEU A 125 27.79 27.36 -14.75
CA LEU A 125 26.75 28.38 -14.82
C LEU A 125 26.86 29.23 -16.10
N THR A 126 28.07 29.56 -16.53
CA THR A 126 28.32 30.29 -17.79
C THR A 126 27.89 29.46 -19.01
N LYS A 127 28.28 28.19 -19.06
CA LYS A 127 27.87 27.24 -20.09
C LYS A 127 26.35 27.05 -20.12
N TRP A 128 25.72 26.95 -18.97
CA TRP A 128 24.27 26.83 -18.83
C TRP A 128 23.54 28.03 -19.46
N VAL A 129 23.94 29.25 -19.11
CA VAL A 129 23.37 30.47 -19.71
C VAL A 129 23.63 30.51 -21.22
N GLN A 130 24.82 30.08 -21.68
CA GLN A 130 25.16 30.01 -23.11
C GLN A 130 24.27 29.03 -23.89
N MET A 131 23.84 27.93 -23.28
CA MET A 131 22.90 26.95 -23.86
C MET A 131 21.44 27.45 -23.90
N GLY A 132 21.18 28.71 -23.52
CA GLY A 132 19.83 29.27 -23.46
C GLY A 132 19.17 29.14 -22.09
N ALA A 133 19.93 28.82 -21.06
CA ALA A 133 19.46 28.56 -19.70
C ALA A 133 18.36 27.48 -19.64
N PRO A 134 18.64 26.25 -20.12
CA PRO A 134 17.69 25.15 -20.06
C PRO A 134 17.25 24.89 -18.63
N TRP A 135 15.94 24.70 -18.44
CA TRP A 135 15.32 24.50 -17.13
C TRP A 135 14.23 23.45 -17.21
N PRO A 136 14.27 22.37 -16.43
CA PRO A 136 13.20 21.38 -16.42
C PRO A 136 11.92 21.97 -15.84
N GLY A 137 10.82 21.80 -16.56
CA GLY A 137 9.50 22.23 -16.09
C GLY A 137 9.24 23.73 -16.15
N ASP A 138 9.69 24.40 -17.21
CA ASP A 138 9.44 25.83 -17.48
C ASP A 138 7.98 26.16 -17.86
N SER A 139 7.06 25.68 -17.05
CA SER A 139 5.72 26.25 -16.97
C SER A 139 5.51 26.81 -15.57
N ILE A 140 6.08 27.99 -15.30
CA ILE A 140 5.59 28.77 -14.15
C ILE A 140 4.22 29.29 -14.59
N THR A 141 3.20 28.56 -14.20
CA THR A 141 1.85 29.10 -14.18
C THR A 141 1.81 30.22 -13.15
N ASP A 142 1.49 31.40 -13.60
CA ASP A 142 1.11 32.51 -12.74
C ASP A 142 -0.06 32.01 -11.85
N PRO A 143 0.10 31.98 -10.52
CA PRO A 143 -0.97 31.54 -9.63
C PRO A 143 -2.24 32.42 -9.74
N SER A 144 -2.17 33.55 -10.42
CA SER A 144 -3.30 34.45 -10.69
C SER A 144 -4.02 34.16 -12.01
N ASN A 145 -3.53 33.22 -12.85
CA ASN A 145 -4.18 32.83 -14.09
C ASN A 145 -4.45 31.33 -14.14
N PRO A 146 -5.64 30.87 -13.75
CA PRO A 146 -5.99 29.44 -13.73
C PRO A 146 -6.12 28.77 -15.12
N GLU A 147 -5.93 29.52 -16.20
CA GLU A 147 -6.20 29.01 -17.56
C GLU A 147 -5.01 28.29 -18.25
N ASN A 148 -3.82 28.22 -17.67
CA ASN A 148 -2.63 27.80 -18.43
C ASN A 148 -1.93 26.50 -17.98
N THR A 149 -2.54 25.63 -17.17
CA THR A 149 -2.19 24.21 -17.06
C THR A 149 -3.29 23.37 -17.67
N GLN A 150 -3.44 23.47 -18.96
CA GLN A 150 -4.39 22.64 -19.66
C GLN A 150 -3.77 21.26 -19.86
N TYR A 151 -3.98 20.34 -18.87
CA TYR A 151 -3.80 18.92 -19.17
C TYR A 151 -4.61 18.58 -20.40
N ASP A 152 -4.00 17.89 -21.34
CA ASP A 152 -4.76 17.30 -22.44
C ASP A 152 -5.54 16.07 -21.93
N TRP A 153 -6.67 16.33 -21.26
CA TRP A 153 -7.54 15.31 -20.68
C TRP A 153 -7.93 14.26 -21.71
N THR A 154 -8.24 14.70 -22.92
CA THR A 154 -8.65 13.82 -24.02
C THR A 154 -7.53 12.87 -24.39
N LYS A 155 -6.31 13.37 -24.49
CA LYS A 155 -5.14 12.55 -24.73
C LYS A 155 -4.93 11.51 -23.63
N TRP A 156 -4.94 11.92 -22.36
CA TRP A 156 -4.81 11.00 -21.23
C TRP A 156 -5.89 9.94 -21.21
N GLN A 157 -7.15 10.33 -21.36
CA GLN A 157 -8.30 9.42 -21.38
C GLN A 157 -8.27 8.46 -22.59
N ASN A 158 -7.72 8.86 -23.72
CA ASN A 158 -7.71 8.05 -24.93
C ASN A 158 -6.42 7.23 -25.13
N GLU A 159 -5.29 7.67 -24.60
CA GLU A 159 -4.00 7.02 -24.89
C GLU A 159 -3.41 6.26 -23.70
N HIS A 160 -3.69 6.68 -22.44
CA HIS A 160 -3.10 6.04 -21.29
C HIS A 160 -3.91 4.79 -20.88
N TRP A 161 -3.24 3.65 -20.86
CA TRP A 161 -3.85 2.32 -20.64
C TRP A 161 -4.75 2.24 -19.40
N ALA A 162 -4.38 2.89 -18.29
CA ALA A 162 -5.09 2.80 -17.03
C ALA A 162 -6.46 3.50 -17.04
N PHE A 163 -6.64 4.52 -17.89
CA PHE A 163 -7.89 5.28 -18.00
C PHE A 163 -8.80 4.81 -19.13
N GLN A 164 -8.38 3.79 -19.91
CA GLN A 164 -9.25 3.15 -20.89
C GLN A 164 -10.35 2.36 -20.20
N PRO A 165 -11.57 2.31 -20.74
CA PRO A 165 -12.61 1.41 -20.24
C PRO A 165 -12.09 -0.02 -20.11
N ILE A 166 -12.57 -0.75 -19.10
CA ILE A 166 -12.25 -2.18 -18.96
C ILE A 166 -12.94 -2.94 -20.08
N ASP A 167 -12.16 -3.65 -20.88
CA ASP A 167 -12.66 -4.52 -21.94
C ASP A 167 -12.87 -5.95 -21.43
N ASN A 168 -13.61 -6.73 -22.20
CA ASN A 168 -13.71 -8.18 -22.04
C ASN A 168 -13.15 -8.86 -23.28
N PRO A 169 -11.82 -8.90 -23.44
CA PRO A 169 -11.19 -9.34 -24.66
C PRO A 169 -11.50 -10.82 -24.97
N GLU A 170 -11.59 -11.12 -26.25
CA GLU A 170 -11.67 -12.51 -26.72
C GLU A 170 -10.40 -13.27 -26.36
N LEU A 171 -10.54 -14.59 -26.16
CA LEU A 171 -9.40 -15.44 -25.88
C LEU A 171 -8.49 -15.53 -27.09
N PRO A 172 -7.18 -15.32 -26.92
CA PRO A 172 -6.24 -15.43 -28.03
C PRO A 172 -6.20 -16.86 -28.58
N SER A 173 -6.01 -16.96 -29.90
CA SER A 173 -5.70 -18.23 -30.54
C SER A 173 -4.23 -18.58 -30.27
N VAL A 174 -4.00 -19.74 -29.68
CA VAL A 174 -2.67 -20.18 -29.25
C VAL A 174 -2.18 -21.41 -30.00
N SER A 175 -0.86 -21.59 -30.06
CA SER A 175 -0.20 -22.70 -30.77
C SER A 175 -0.44 -24.06 -30.13
N ASP A 176 -0.60 -24.12 -28.80
CA ASP A 176 -0.90 -25.35 -28.06
C ASP A 176 -2.11 -25.16 -27.11
N PRO A 177 -3.32 -25.30 -27.63
CA PRO A 177 -4.53 -25.24 -26.79
C PRO A 177 -4.62 -26.34 -25.73
N SER A 178 -3.87 -27.44 -25.90
CA SER A 178 -3.94 -28.57 -24.95
C SER A 178 -3.25 -28.27 -23.62
N TRP A 179 -2.34 -27.30 -23.61
CA TRP A 179 -1.72 -26.79 -22.37
C TRP A 179 -2.68 -25.96 -21.53
N CYS A 180 -3.65 -25.29 -22.16
CA CYS A 180 -4.56 -24.37 -21.50
C CYS A 180 -5.65 -25.13 -20.71
N GLN A 181 -5.73 -24.90 -19.41
CA GLN A 181 -6.80 -25.40 -18.53
C GLN A 181 -7.82 -24.32 -18.17
N SER A 182 -7.42 -23.05 -18.26
CA SER A 182 -8.28 -21.90 -18.01
C SER A 182 -8.05 -20.81 -19.06
N PRO A 183 -8.97 -19.85 -19.19
CA PRO A 183 -8.77 -18.68 -20.05
C PRO A 183 -7.48 -17.88 -19.80
N ILE A 184 -6.98 -17.86 -18.57
CA ILE A 184 -5.69 -17.21 -18.19
C ILE A 184 -4.57 -17.75 -19.05
N ASP A 185 -4.54 -19.04 -19.27
CA ASP A 185 -3.44 -19.74 -19.94
C ASP A 185 -3.29 -19.33 -21.40
N SER A 186 -4.39 -18.99 -22.08
CA SER A 186 -4.33 -18.50 -23.46
C SER A 186 -3.62 -17.15 -23.56
N PHE A 187 -3.87 -16.23 -22.63
CA PHE A 187 -3.17 -14.93 -22.59
C PHE A 187 -1.69 -15.07 -22.23
N ILE A 188 -1.37 -15.95 -21.30
CA ILE A 188 0.02 -16.20 -20.91
C ILE A 188 0.78 -16.89 -22.05
N LEU A 189 0.19 -17.87 -22.70
CA LEU A 189 0.82 -18.59 -23.81
C LEU A 189 1.01 -17.70 -25.06
N GLU A 190 0.08 -16.77 -25.33
CA GLU A 190 0.27 -15.72 -26.34
C GLU A 190 1.53 -14.91 -26.07
N GLY A 191 1.68 -14.43 -24.80
CA GLY A 191 2.84 -13.66 -24.36
C GLY A 191 4.15 -14.45 -24.45
N LEU A 192 4.16 -15.70 -23.95
CA LEU A 192 5.33 -16.59 -24.02
C LEU A 192 5.77 -16.82 -25.47
N THR A 193 4.82 -17.15 -26.34
CA THR A 193 5.09 -17.41 -27.76
C THR A 193 5.68 -16.18 -28.46
N ALA A 194 5.14 -14.99 -28.19
CA ALA A 194 5.61 -13.73 -28.75
C ALA A 194 7.07 -13.41 -28.36
N HIS A 195 7.54 -13.91 -27.21
CA HIS A 195 8.89 -13.70 -26.70
C HIS A 195 9.84 -14.91 -26.89
N GLY A 196 9.38 -15.93 -27.61
CA GLY A 196 10.17 -17.14 -27.87
C GLY A 196 10.47 -17.93 -26.58
N LEU A 197 9.53 -17.88 -25.61
CA LEU A 197 9.57 -18.58 -24.33
C LEU A 197 8.63 -19.79 -24.39
N ARG A 198 8.87 -20.74 -23.51
CA ARG A 198 7.99 -21.91 -23.32
C ARG A 198 7.61 -22.05 -21.86
N PRO A 199 6.37 -22.50 -21.56
CA PRO A 199 5.98 -22.73 -20.17
C PRO A 199 6.71 -23.95 -19.59
N MET A 200 7.03 -23.87 -18.30
CA MET A 200 7.57 -25.01 -17.57
C MET A 200 6.49 -26.12 -17.41
N PRO A 201 6.92 -27.39 -17.25
CA PRO A 201 6.01 -28.47 -16.91
C PRO A 201 5.23 -28.19 -15.62
N LYS A 202 4.14 -28.92 -15.40
CA LYS A 202 3.42 -28.87 -14.13
C LYS A 202 4.31 -29.25 -12.95
N ALA A 203 4.07 -28.61 -11.82
CA ALA A 203 4.64 -29.01 -10.54
C ALA A 203 4.11 -30.40 -10.15
N ASP A 204 4.90 -31.14 -9.37
CA ASP A 204 4.44 -32.38 -8.77
C ASP A 204 3.30 -32.14 -7.77
N PRO A 205 2.48 -33.16 -7.45
CA PRO A 205 1.30 -32.98 -6.59
C PRO A 205 1.63 -32.46 -5.20
N ARG A 206 2.78 -32.80 -4.62
CA ARG A 206 3.19 -32.33 -3.27
C ARG A 206 3.56 -30.86 -3.28
N THR A 207 4.33 -30.44 -4.27
CA THR A 207 4.63 -29.03 -4.50
C THR A 207 3.34 -28.21 -4.72
N LEU A 208 2.39 -28.78 -5.50
CA LEU A 208 1.15 -28.10 -5.82
C LEU A 208 0.25 -27.95 -4.57
N ILE A 209 0.02 -29.02 -3.80
CA ILE A 209 -0.81 -28.94 -2.59
C ILE A 209 -0.20 -27.99 -1.56
N ARG A 210 1.14 -28.03 -1.37
CA ARG A 210 1.85 -27.09 -0.48
C ARG A 210 1.60 -25.65 -0.92
N ARG A 211 1.81 -25.32 -2.19
CA ARG A 211 1.58 -23.97 -2.74
C ARG A 211 0.14 -23.51 -2.53
N ILE A 212 -0.85 -24.30 -2.94
CA ILE A 212 -2.28 -23.97 -2.80
C ILE A 212 -2.64 -23.71 -1.34
N ARG A 213 -2.16 -24.58 -0.43
CA ARG A 213 -2.47 -24.45 1.00
C ARG A 213 -1.90 -23.17 1.60
N PHE A 214 -0.64 -22.87 1.32
CA PHE A 214 -0.01 -21.64 1.80
C PHE A 214 -0.63 -20.37 1.21
N ASP A 215 -0.97 -20.39 -0.07
CA ASP A 215 -1.56 -19.22 -0.73
C ASP A 215 -2.96 -18.92 -0.21
N LEU A 216 -3.79 -19.94 -0.07
CA LEU A 216 -5.17 -19.75 0.33
C LEU A 216 -5.37 -19.63 1.84
N VAL A 217 -4.62 -20.37 2.66
CA VAL A 217 -4.85 -20.38 4.12
C VAL A 217 -3.62 -20.02 4.98
N GLY A 218 -2.43 -19.94 4.38
CA GLY A 218 -1.21 -19.53 5.08
C GLY A 218 -0.69 -20.55 6.10
N LEU A 219 -0.97 -21.84 5.90
CA LEU A 219 -0.51 -22.95 6.76
C LEU A 219 -0.06 -24.12 5.89
N PRO A 220 0.88 -24.96 6.35
CA PRO A 220 1.27 -26.17 5.64
C PRO A 220 0.14 -27.21 5.65
N PRO A 221 0.06 -28.10 4.66
CA PRO A 221 -0.82 -29.26 4.72
C PRO A 221 -0.27 -30.31 5.67
N ASP A 222 -1.15 -31.05 6.34
CA ASP A 222 -0.81 -32.20 7.16
C ASP A 222 -0.34 -33.37 6.30
N PRO A 223 0.53 -34.27 6.79
CA PRO A 223 1.01 -35.43 6.03
C PRO A 223 -0.11 -36.31 5.47
N GLN A 224 -1.20 -36.50 6.22
CA GLN A 224 -2.37 -37.27 5.76
C GLN A 224 -3.13 -36.54 4.64
N GLU A 225 -3.20 -35.21 4.71
CA GLU A 225 -3.82 -34.38 3.69
C GLU A 225 -3.04 -34.45 2.37
N VAL A 226 -1.69 -34.45 2.46
CA VAL A 226 -0.80 -34.63 1.30
C VAL A 226 -1.04 -36.00 0.65
N GLN A 227 -1.07 -37.07 1.44
CA GLN A 227 -1.28 -38.43 0.92
C GLN A 227 -2.65 -38.57 0.24
N ALA A 228 -3.71 -38.06 0.85
CA ALA A 228 -5.05 -38.09 0.28
C ALA A 228 -5.15 -37.29 -1.03
N PHE A 229 -4.50 -36.12 -1.09
CA PHE A 229 -4.45 -35.33 -2.30
C PHE A 229 -3.66 -36.03 -3.42
N GLU A 230 -2.50 -36.60 -3.13
CA GLU A 230 -1.72 -37.35 -4.13
C GLU A 230 -2.51 -38.53 -4.72
N GLU A 231 -3.28 -39.22 -3.90
CA GLU A 231 -4.12 -40.32 -4.35
C GLU A 231 -5.28 -39.83 -5.27
N ALA A 232 -5.99 -38.79 -4.83
CA ALA A 232 -7.04 -38.16 -5.66
C ALA A 232 -6.47 -37.61 -6.96
N TYR A 233 -5.31 -36.95 -6.92
CA TYR A 233 -4.63 -36.36 -8.07
C TYR A 233 -4.18 -37.42 -9.12
N ARG A 234 -3.77 -38.60 -8.68
CA ARG A 234 -3.44 -39.72 -9.60
C ARG A 234 -4.66 -40.20 -10.37
N HIS A 235 -5.86 -40.11 -9.80
CA HIS A 235 -7.11 -40.53 -10.46
C HIS A 235 -7.66 -39.46 -11.37
N ASP A 236 -7.77 -38.23 -10.89
CA ASP A 236 -8.27 -37.07 -11.63
C ASP A 236 -7.65 -35.78 -11.11
N PRO A 237 -6.58 -35.29 -11.78
CA PRO A 237 -5.88 -34.09 -11.36
C PRO A 237 -6.79 -32.85 -11.24
N SER A 238 -7.68 -32.63 -12.21
CA SER A 238 -8.54 -31.44 -12.25
C SER A 238 -9.55 -31.45 -11.12
N LYS A 239 -10.19 -32.58 -10.89
CA LYS A 239 -11.16 -32.79 -9.81
C LYS A 239 -10.49 -32.65 -8.44
N ALA A 240 -9.31 -33.27 -8.25
CA ALA A 240 -8.57 -33.19 -6.98
C ALA A 240 -8.22 -31.75 -6.61
N VAL A 241 -7.75 -30.94 -7.57
CA VAL A 241 -7.46 -29.52 -7.36
C VAL A 241 -8.75 -28.75 -7.04
N SER A 242 -9.85 -29.00 -7.79
CA SER A 242 -11.11 -28.30 -7.58
C SER A 242 -11.68 -28.54 -6.18
N GLU A 243 -11.81 -29.79 -5.77
CA GLU A 243 -12.35 -30.15 -4.46
C GLU A 243 -11.48 -29.62 -3.31
N TYR A 244 -10.16 -29.64 -3.51
CA TYR A 244 -9.22 -29.12 -2.53
C TYR A 244 -9.35 -27.60 -2.37
N VAL A 245 -9.36 -26.87 -3.48
CA VAL A 245 -9.52 -25.40 -3.51
C VAL A 245 -10.86 -24.98 -2.89
N ASP A 246 -11.96 -25.63 -3.27
CA ASP A 246 -13.29 -25.30 -2.74
C ASP A 246 -13.39 -25.53 -1.22
N ARG A 247 -12.77 -26.60 -0.71
CA ARG A 247 -12.66 -26.83 0.73
C ARG A 247 -11.88 -25.73 1.44
N LEU A 248 -10.74 -25.29 0.89
CA LEU A 248 -9.93 -24.23 1.50
C LEU A 248 -10.64 -22.88 1.45
N LEU A 249 -11.25 -22.50 0.34
CA LEU A 249 -12.01 -21.26 0.19
C LEU A 249 -13.23 -21.19 1.13
N SER A 250 -13.73 -22.33 1.60
CA SER A 250 -14.82 -22.41 2.58
C SER A 250 -14.34 -22.37 4.03
N SER A 251 -13.03 -22.33 4.27
CA SER A 251 -12.46 -22.33 5.62
C SER A 251 -12.28 -20.90 6.18
N LYS A 252 -12.40 -20.77 7.50
CA LYS A 252 -12.09 -19.51 8.21
C LYS A 252 -10.63 -19.08 8.00
N GLN A 253 -9.71 -20.01 7.87
CA GLN A 253 -8.29 -19.77 7.66
C GLN A 253 -7.99 -19.05 6.34
N TYR A 254 -8.82 -19.29 5.31
CA TYR A 254 -8.77 -18.50 4.07
C TYR A 254 -9.02 -17.02 4.35
N ALA A 255 -10.09 -16.73 5.07
CA ALA A 255 -10.45 -15.36 5.39
C ALA A 255 -9.37 -14.67 6.25
N GLU A 256 -8.79 -15.37 7.23
CA GLU A 256 -7.67 -14.86 8.04
C GLU A 256 -6.43 -14.54 7.20
N ARG A 257 -6.06 -15.43 6.25
CA ARG A 257 -4.91 -15.20 5.36
C ARG A 257 -5.13 -13.99 4.46
N TRP A 258 -6.28 -13.89 3.81
CA TRP A 258 -6.55 -12.83 2.84
C TRP A 258 -6.91 -11.50 3.49
N SER A 259 -7.43 -11.51 4.73
CA SER A 259 -7.55 -10.27 5.52
C SER A 259 -6.22 -9.60 5.74
N ARG A 260 -5.13 -10.36 6.02
CA ARG A 260 -3.82 -9.75 6.24
C ARG A 260 -3.36 -8.94 5.03
N HIS A 261 -3.59 -9.46 3.81
CA HIS A 261 -3.26 -8.74 2.60
C HIS A 261 -4.05 -7.42 2.46
N TRP A 262 -5.33 -7.43 2.81
CA TRP A 262 -6.13 -6.21 2.80
C TRP A 262 -5.74 -5.24 3.90
N LEU A 263 -5.42 -5.73 5.09
CA LEU A 263 -5.01 -4.90 6.22
C LEU A 263 -3.67 -4.16 5.97
N ASP A 264 -2.81 -4.68 5.10
CA ASP A 264 -1.63 -3.97 4.62
C ASP A 264 -2.01 -2.76 3.73
N VAL A 265 -2.98 -2.94 2.84
CA VAL A 265 -3.52 -1.85 2.02
C VAL A 265 -4.21 -0.80 2.89
N ALA A 266 -4.97 -1.24 3.89
CA ALA A 266 -5.65 -0.39 4.86
C ALA A 266 -4.70 0.26 5.89
N ARG A 267 -3.40 -0.05 5.86
CA ARG A 267 -2.41 0.39 6.87
C ARG A 267 -2.90 0.16 8.31
N TYR A 268 -3.51 -0.99 8.55
CA TYR A 268 -4.10 -1.33 9.83
C TYR A 268 -3.08 -1.37 10.96
N SER A 269 -3.41 -0.72 12.09
CA SER A 269 -2.60 -0.69 13.29
C SER A 269 -3.48 -0.45 14.52
N GLU A 270 -3.11 -1.01 15.67
CA GLU A 270 -3.65 -0.62 16.97
C GLU A 270 -3.03 0.68 17.49
N GLY A 271 -1.87 1.11 16.96
CA GLY A 271 -1.26 2.39 17.28
C GLY A 271 -2.00 3.56 16.64
N PHE A 272 -2.13 4.65 17.41
CA PHE A 272 -2.81 5.87 16.97
C PHE A 272 -2.02 6.59 15.86
N GLY A 273 -0.69 6.54 15.92
CA GLY A 273 0.21 7.18 14.98
C GLY A 273 0.32 8.69 15.17
N GLY A 274 0.78 9.38 14.16
CA GLY A 274 1.21 10.76 14.21
C GLY A 274 2.73 10.84 14.39
N PHE A 275 3.21 11.92 14.99
CA PHE A 275 4.65 12.07 15.26
C PHE A 275 5.12 11.10 16.36
N LEU A 276 4.27 10.88 17.38
CA LEU A 276 4.50 9.93 18.46
C LEU A 276 3.36 8.90 18.48
N ASP A 277 3.69 7.63 18.41
CA ASP A 277 2.71 6.53 18.50
C ASP A 277 2.41 6.21 19.98
N ASN A 278 1.97 7.21 20.72
CA ASN A 278 1.80 7.17 22.19
C ASN A 278 0.38 6.87 22.67
N ALA A 279 -0.55 6.64 21.75
CA ALA A 279 -1.93 6.28 22.04
C ALA A 279 -2.36 5.09 21.19
N SER A 280 -3.40 4.36 21.61
CA SER A 280 -3.91 3.20 20.92
C SER A 280 -5.39 3.29 20.59
N TYR A 281 -5.78 2.67 19.49
CA TYR A 281 -7.16 2.40 19.12
C TYR A 281 -7.63 1.10 19.79
N GLU A 282 -8.16 1.18 20.98
CA GLU A 282 -8.55 0.01 21.80
C GLU A 282 -9.47 -1.00 21.08
N ASN A 283 -10.28 -0.53 20.15
CA ASN A 283 -11.24 -1.34 19.41
C ASN A 283 -10.88 -1.53 17.92
N ALA A 284 -9.63 -1.28 17.52
CA ALA A 284 -9.18 -1.44 16.13
C ALA A 284 -9.41 -2.86 15.62
N TRP A 285 -9.19 -3.87 16.46
CA TRP A 285 -9.36 -5.29 16.14
C TRP A 285 -10.75 -5.64 15.58
N ARG A 286 -11.79 -4.86 15.88
CA ARG A 286 -13.12 -5.08 15.32
C ARG A 286 -13.18 -4.84 13.81
N TYR A 287 -12.40 -3.86 13.30
CA TYR A 287 -12.27 -3.68 11.86
C TYR A 287 -11.52 -4.85 11.21
N ARG A 288 -10.45 -5.35 11.82
CA ARG A 288 -9.76 -6.57 11.34
C ARG A 288 -10.74 -7.75 11.26
N ASP A 289 -11.52 -7.97 12.32
CA ASP A 289 -12.49 -9.05 12.37
C ASP A 289 -13.60 -8.85 11.32
N TRP A 290 -14.08 -7.60 11.12
CA TRP A 290 -15.02 -7.28 10.07
C TRP A 290 -14.49 -7.63 8.67
N VAL A 291 -13.22 -7.29 8.37
CA VAL A 291 -12.57 -7.66 7.10
C VAL A 291 -12.52 -9.18 6.93
N THR A 292 -12.19 -9.90 8.01
CA THR A 292 -12.15 -11.36 8.02
C THR A 292 -13.54 -11.97 7.73
N ASP A 293 -14.56 -11.46 8.38
CA ASP A 293 -15.94 -11.93 8.17
C ASP A 293 -16.45 -11.61 6.75
N ALA A 294 -16.13 -10.44 6.21
CA ALA A 294 -16.50 -10.04 4.86
C ALA A 294 -15.88 -10.98 3.78
N LEU A 295 -14.61 -11.33 3.94
CA LEU A 295 -13.92 -12.26 3.05
C LEU A 295 -14.38 -13.71 3.23
N ASP A 296 -14.70 -14.13 4.45
CA ASP A 296 -15.28 -15.45 4.73
C ASP A 296 -16.62 -15.63 4.04
N GLN A 297 -17.47 -14.61 4.05
CA GLN A 297 -18.78 -14.58 3.41
C GLN A 297 -18.73 -14.35 1.89
N ASP A 298 -17.53 -14.13 1.32
CA ASP A 298 -17.36 -13.71 -0.07
C ASP A 298 -18.22 -12.49 -0.42
N MET A 299 -18.17 -11.46 0.47
CA MET A 299 -18.95 -10.23 0.28
C MET A 299 -18.72 -9.69 -1.12
N PRO A 300 -19.77 -9.27 -1.85
CA PRO A 300 -19.61 -8.70 -3.17
C PRO A 300 -18.59 -7.56 -3.16
N PHE A 301 -17.64 -7.60 -4.10
CA PHE A 301 -16.52 -6.66 -4.20
C PHE A 301 -16.93 -5.19 -4.11
N ALA A 302 -18.02 -4.79 -4.79
CA ALA A 302 -18.52 -3.43 -4.73
C ALA A 302 -19.03 -3.04 -3.33
N ASP A 303 -19.66 -3.96 -2.62
CA ASP A 303 -20.17 -3.72 -1.26
C ASP A 303 -19.02 -3.69 -0.25
N PHE A 304 -18.02 -4.57 -0.42
CA PHE A 304 -16.81 -4.56 0.40
C PHE A 304 -16.10 -3.20 0.37
N ILE A 305 -16.00 -2.55 -0.80
CA ILE A 305 -15.42 -1.22 -0.93
C ILE A 305 -16.37 -0.14 -0.39
N ARG A 306 -17.65 -0.19 -0.80
CA ARG A 306 -18.64 0.84 -0.45
C ARG A 306 -18.81 0.98 1.06
N LEU A 307 -18.87 -0.14 1.77
CA LEU A 307 -18.99 -0.15 3.22
C LEU A 307 -17.78 0.43 3.94
N GLN A 308 -16.58 0.24 3.43
CA GLN A 308 -15.36 0.80 4.02
C GLN A 308 -15.25 2.32 3.87
N ILE A 309 -15.95 2.91 2.91
CA ILE A 309 -15.99 4.37 2.72
C ILE A 309 -17.17 4.99 3.45
N ALA A 310 -18.35 4.36 3.40
CA ALA A 310 -19.62 4.95 3.82
C ALA A 310 -20.55 3.97 4.55
N GLY A 311 -20.02 2.94 5.21
CA GLY A 311 -20.82 1.89 5.86
C GLY A 311 -21.73 2.40 6.97
N ASP A 312 -21.36 3.48 7.66
CA ASP A 312 -22.18 4.15 8.65
C ASP A 312 -23.42 4.87 8.08
N LEU A 313 -23.41 5.12 6.76
CA LEU A 313 -24.52 5.76 6.02
C LEU A 313 -25.42 4.74 5.31
N LEU A 314 -24.99 3.46 5.21
CA LEU A 314 -25.65 2.44 4.37
C LEU A 314 -26.39 1.37 5.16
N GLY A 315 -26.11 1.20 6.43
CA GLY A 315 -26.63 0.06 7.14
C GLY A 315 -26.75 0.22 8.65
N ASP A 316 -26.64 -0.92 9.31
CA ASP A 316 -26.67 -1.02 10.76
C ASP A 316 -25.33 -0.60 11.41
N LYS A 317 -25.29 -0.71 12.74
CA LYS A 317 -24.09 -0.39 13.54
C LYS A 317 -22.88 -1.26 13.17
N ASN A 318 -23.09 -2.49 12.67
CA ASN A 318 -22.01 -3.38 12.25
C ASN A 318 -21.39 -2.93 10.93
N SER A 319 -22.20 -2.43 10.00
CA SER A 319 -21.70 -1.85 8.73
C SER A 319 -20.80 -0.63 8.96
N ALA A 320 -21.02 0.11 10.04
CA ALA A 320 -20.17 1.24 10.40
C ALA A 320 -18.74 0.82 10.83
N ILE A 321 -18.52 -0.42 11.28
CA ILE A 321 -17.19 -0.95 11.63
C ILE A 321 -16.28 -0.95 10.40
N ALA A 322 -16.84 -1.19 9.21
CA ALA A 322 -16.12 -1.17 7.95
C ALA A 322 -15.37 0.15 7.68
N THR A 323 -15.93 1.27 8.16
CA THR A 323 -15.29 2.59 8.00
C THR A 323 -13.98 2.74 8.80
N GLY A 324 -13.60 1.72 9.56
CA GLY A 324 -12.27 1.57 10.14
C GLY A 324 -11.14 1.72 9.12
N PHE A 325 -11.37 1.42 7.84
CA PHE A 325 -10.44 1.70 6.73
C PHE A 325 -9.93 3.16 6.74
N LEU A 326 -10.83 4.12 6.95
CA LEU A 326 -10.52 5.56 7.04
C LEU A 326 -10.26 6.02 8.48
N ALA A 327 -10.99 5.42 9.45
CA ALA A 327 -10.97 5.85 10.84
C ALA A 327 -9.68 5.47 11.59
N LEU A 328 -9.06 4.34 11.25
CA LEU A 328 -7.89 3.79 11.94
C LEU A 328 -6.55 4.24 11.32
N GLY A 329 -6.54 5.27 10.49
CA GLY A 329 -5.30 5.87 9.99
C GLY A 329 -4.58 6.71 11.04
N PRO A 330 -3.35 7.19 10.75
CA PRO A 330 -2.68 8.15 11.61
C PRO A 330 -3.55 9.38 11.80
N ASN A 331 -3.55 9.88 13.03
CA ASN A 331 -4.23 11.11 13.39
C ASN A 331 -3.19 12.07 13.99
N TYR A 332 -2.72 12.99 13.16
CA TYR A 332 -1.70 13.93 13.57
C TYR A 332 -2.31 14.99 14.50
N ILE A 333 -1.65 15.22 15.62
CA ILE A 333 -2.05 16.19 16.65
C ILE A 333 -0.92 17.19 16.83
N SER A 334 -1.27 18.47 16.98
CA SER A 334 -0.31 19.54 17.25
C SER A 334 0.23 19.44 18.68
N ASP A 335 1.55 19.52 18.86
CA ASP A 335 2.22 19.46 20.16
C ASP A 335 2.04 20.73 21.00
N GLY A 336 1.91 21.89 20.36
CA GLY A 336 1.86 23.18 21.03
C GLY A 336 0.53 23.92 20.93
N GLY A 337 -0.39 23.45 20.11
CA GLY A 337 -1.69 24.10 19.88
C GLY A 337 -1.60 25.44 19.13
N ASP A 338 -0.44 25.81 18.57
CA ASP A 338 -0.35 26.98 17.71
C ASP A 338 -1.09 26.76 16.38
N PRO A 339 -1.56 27.82 15.70
CA PRO A 339 -2.37 27.71 14.50
C PRO A 339 -1.66 27.01 13.33
N ASP A 340 -0.38 27.25 13.11
CA ASP A 340 0.36 26.67 11.98
C ASP A 340 0.57 25.18 12.19
N SER A 341 1.02 24.76 13.38
CA SER A 341 1.19 23.35 13.75
C SER A 341 -0.14 22.58 13.71
N THR A 342 -1.23 23.20 14.17
CA THR A 342 -2.58 22.61 14.12
C THR A 342 -3.06 22.44 12.67
N ALA A 343 -2.85 23.44 11.82
CA ALA A 343 -3.20 23.39 10.41
C ALA A 343 -2.37 22.31 9.67
N GLN A 344 -1.08 22.21 9.97
CA GLN A 344 -0.20 21.19 9.40
C GLN A 344 -0.66 19.78 9.82
N ALA A 345 -0.89 19.54 11.08
CA ALA A 345 -1.38 18.25 11.60
C ALA A 345 -2.70 17.82 10.92
N LYS A 346 -3.63 18.75 10.75
CA LYS A 346 -4.87 18.52 10.02
C LYS A 346 -4.62 18.17 8.54
N ALA A 347 -3.71 18.89 7.88
CA ALA A 347 -3.37 18.65 6.49
C ALA A 347 -2.71 17.27 6.28
N GLU A 348 -1.82 16.84 7.19
CA GLU A 348 -1.21 15.50 7.17
C GLU A 348 -2.28 14.40 7.35
N THR A 349 -3.20 14.59 8.28
CA THR A 349 -4.31 13.65 8.52
C THR A 349 -5.22 13.51 7.28
N LEU A 350 -5.53 14.62 6.59
CA LEU A 350 -6.32 14.58 5.36
C LEU A 350 -5.55 13.91 4.22
N SER A 351 -4.24 14.23 4.08
CA SER A 351 -3.39 13.62 3.06
C SER A 351 -3.30 12.10 3.21
N ASP A 352 -3.15 11.59 4.43
CA ASP A 352 -3.12 10.15 4.70
C ASP A 352 -4.40 9.44 4.23
N ARG A 353 -5.57 10.02 4.52
CA ARG A 353 -6.86 9.44 4.10
C ARG A 353 -7.02 9.42 2.59
N ILE A 354 -6.64 10.51 1.92
CA ILE A 354 -6.67 10.61 0.46
C ILE A 354 -5.71 9.62 -0.16
N ASP A 355 -4.48 9.57 0.34
CA ASP A 355 -3.42 8.70 -0.16
C ASP A 355 -3.80 7.23 -0.02
N THR A 356 -4.30 6.82 1.14
CA THR A 356 -4.75 5.44 1.38
C THR A 356 -5.91 5.04 0.47
N LEU A 357 -6.89 5.92 0.29
CA LEU A 357 -8.01 5.67 -0.61
C LEU A 357 -7.52 5.55 -2.06
N SER A 358 -6.77 6.55 -2.53
CA SER A 358 -6.38 6.64 -3.94
C SER A 358 -5.37 5.56 -4.33
N GLN A 359 -4.34 5.31 -3.53
CA GLN A 359 -3.40 4.21 -3.79
C GLN A 359 -4.04 2.84 -3.61
N GLY A 360 -4.83 2.67 -2.54
CA GLY A 360 -5.44 1.39 -2.19
C GLY A 360 -6.51 0.93 -3.17
N MET A 361 -7.32 1.85 -3.69
CA MET A 361 -8.50 1.54 -4.52
C MET A 361 -8.39 1.99 -5.97
N LEU A 362 -7.62 3.03 -6.27
CA LEU A 362 -7.49 3.60 -7.62
C LEU A 362 -6.09 3.42 -8.23
N GLY A 363 -5.08 3.06 -7.43
CA GLY A 363 -3.69 3.00 -7.90
C GLY A 363 -3.16 4.36 -8.36
N LEU A 364 -3.53 5.45 -7.70
CA LEU A 364 -3.12 6.82 -8.04
C LEU A 364 -2.51 7.52 -6.81
N THR A 365 -1.55 8.41 -7.06
CA THR A 365 -0.84 9.19 -6.02
C THR A 365 -1.44 10.58 -5.84
N VAL A 366 -2.76 10.65 -5.57
CA VAL A 366 -3.53 11.92 -5.50
C VAL A 366 -2.98 12.89 -4.46
N ALA A 367 -2.42 12.39 -3.36
CA ALA A 367 -1.87 13.22 -2.29
C ALA A 367 -0.71 14.14 -2.75
N CYS A 368 -0.01 13.77 -3.84
CA CYS A 368 1.03 14.61 -4.45
C CYS A 368 0.48 15.95 -4.98
N ALA A 369 -0.83 16.03 -5.25
CA ALA A 369 -1.49 17.25 -5.71
C ALA A 369 -1.89 18.24 -4.60
N ARG A 370 -1.48 18.02 -3.35
CA ARG A 370 -1.80 18.91 -2.21
C ARG A 370 -1.26 20.33 -2.37
N CYS A 371 -0.02 20.48 -2.83
CA CYS A 371 0.67 21.78 -2.85
C CYS A 371 0.61 22.51 -4.19
N HIS A 372 0.53 21.76 -5.27
CA HIS A 372 0.45 22.20 -6.66
C HIS A 372 -0.17 21.10 -7.50
N ASP A 373 -0.51 21.33 -8.74
CA ASP A 373 -0.98 20.28 -9.65
C ASP A 373 0.02 19.12 -9.70
N HIS A 374 -0.47 17.90 -9.80
CA HIS A 374 0.42 16.71 -9.80
C HIS A 374 1.45 16.81 -10.95
N LYS A 375 2.73 16.57 -10.63
CA LYS A 375 3.83 16.82 -11.57
C LYS A 375 3.75 15.96 -12.84
N PHE A 376 3.23 14.75 -12.74
CA PHE A 376 3.27 13.77 -13.83
C PHE A 376 1.88 13.32 -14.27
N ASP A 377 0.97 13.13 -13.34
CA ASP A 377 -0.37 12.64 -13.61
C ASP A 377 -1.37 13.80 -13.83
N PRO A 378 -2.42 13.60 -14.62
CA PRO A 378 -3.42 14.64 -14.86
C PRO A 378 -4.37 14.80 -13.67
N ILE A 379 -3.81 15.20 -12.52
CA ILE A 379 -4.52 15.42 -11.26
C ILE A 379 -4.26 16.86 -10.81
N PRO A 380 -5.18 17.78 -11.06
CA PRO A 380 -5.04 19.16 -10.60
C PRO A 380 -5.20 19.26 -9.08
N GLN A 381 -4.66 20.30 -8.51
CA GLN A 381 -4.81 20.62 -7.09
C GLN A 381 -6.28 20.71 -6.67
N GLU A 382 -7.14 21.19 -7.54
CA GLU A 382 -8.61 21.22 -7.33
C GLU A 382 -9.15 19.82 -6.99
N ASP A 383 -8.72 18.76 -7.71
CA ASP A 383 -9.19 17.40 -7.49
C ASP A 383 -8.77 16.87 -6.10
N TYR A 384 -7.54 17.19 -5.65
CA TYR A 384 -7.12 16.89 -4.28
C TYR A 384 -8.04 17.53 -3.26
N TYR A 385 -8.34 18.86 -3.40
CA TYR A 385 -9.19 19.57 -2.44
C TYR A 385 -10.66 19.20 -2.57
N SER A 386 -11.12 18.75 -3.71
CA SER A 386 -12.45 18.16 -3.89
C SER A 386 -12.62 16.92 -3.01
N ILE A 387 -11.64 16.00 -3.00
CA ILE A 387 -11.65 14.82 -2.13
C ILE A 387 -11.36 15.21 -0.67
N ALA A 388 -10.41 16.12 -0.42
CA ALA A 388 -10.10 16.61 0.92
C ALA A 388 -11.33 17.24 1.60
N GLY A 389 -12.16 17.97 0.85
CA GLY A 389 -13.43 18.55 1.31
C GLY A 389 -14.38 17.48 1.85
N ILE A 390 -14.43 16.30 1.24
CA ILE A 390 -15.25 15.19 1.72
C ILE A 390 -14.77 14.74 3.11
N PHE A 391 -13.47 14.47 3.26
CA PHE A 391 -12.90 13.96 4.52
C PHE A 391 -12.77 15.04 5.60
N ASN A 392 -12.67 16.31 5.22
CA ASN A 392 -12.71 17.44 6.16
C ASN A 392 -14.07 17.57 6.88
N ASN A 393 -15.13 17.05 6.27
CA ASN A 393 -16.47 16.97 6.86
C ASN A 393 -16.70 15.69 7.67
N CYS A 394 -15.65 14.98 8.07
CA CYS A 394 -15.76 13.72 8.77
C CYS A 394 -14.81 13.68 9.97
N ALA A 395 -15.17 12.87 10.97
CA ALA A 395 -14.35 12.62 12.15
C ALA A 395 -14.37 11.14 12.54
N THR A 396 -13.27 10.66 13.11
CA THR A 396 -13.21 9.36 13.79
C THR A 396 -13.93 9.45 15.12
N GLN A 397 -14.88 8.55 15.39
CA GLN A 397 -15.65 8.47 16.62
C GLN A 397 -15.73 7.03 17.10
N ALA A 398 -15.75 6.85 18.43
CA ALA A 398 -16.08 5.58 19.05
C ALA A 398 -17.61 5.43 19.08
N ILE A 399 -18.15 4.52 18.27
CA ILE A 399 -19.58 4.25 18.18
C ILE A 399 -19.98 3.05 19.02
N PRO A 400 -21.13 3.08 19.72
CA PRO A 400 -21.65 1.91 20.42
C PRO A 400 -22.21 0.88 19.43
N LEU A 401 -21.91 -0.40 19.69
CA LEU A 401 -22.42 -1.54 18.90
C LEU A 401 -23.65 -2.21 19.55
N VAL A 402 -24.22 -1.57 20.56
CA VAL A 402 -25.39 -2.03 21.31
C VAL A 402 -26.58 -1.09 21.07
N ALA A 403 -27.78 -1.51 21.50
CA ALA A 403 -28.97 -0.66 21.44
C ALA A 403 -28.78 0.63 22.27
N ASP A 404 -29.45 1.71 21.85
CA ASP A 404 -29.27 3.03 22.44
C ASP A 404 -29.74 3.04 23.94
N GLU A 405 -30.72 2.24 24.28
CA GLU A 405 -31.17 2.05 25.66
C GLU A 405 -30.06 1.54 26.60
N VAL A 406 -29.19 0.63 26.10
CA VAL A 406 -28.03 0.14 26.86
C VAL A 406 -27.02 1.26 27.09
N VAL A 407 -26.80 2.09 26.07
CA VAL A 407 -25.91 3.26 26.17
C VAL A 407 -26.44 4.28 27.15
N GLU A 408 -27.72 4.60 27.07
CA GLU A 408 -28.39 5.55 27.99
C GLU A 408 -28.34 5.08 29.43
N ASN A 409 -28.63 3.81 29.67
CA ASN A 409 -28.57 3.22 31.02
C ASN A 409 -27.14 3.27 31.58
N PHE A 410 -26.15 2.89 30.79
CA PHE A 410 -24.73 2.98 31.18
C PHE A 410 -24.32 4.42 31.49
N ASN A 411 -24.66 5.38 30.63
CA ASN A 411 -24.30 6.79 30.80
C ASN A 411 -24.98 7.39 32.03
N LYS A 412 -26.26 7.07 32.28
CA LYS A 412 -26.99 7.48 33.49
C LYS A 412 -26.28 6.97 34.74
N HIS A 413 -25.88 5.70 34.75
CA HIS A 413 -25.19 5.11 35.89
C HIS A 413 -23.80 5.73 36.11
N GLN A 414 -23.03 5.94 35.03
CA GLN A 414 -21.74 6.65 35.10
C GLN A 414 -21.89 8.10 35.60
N GLY A 415 -22.96 8.79 35.21
CA GLY A 415 -23.30 10.11 35.77
C GLY A 415 -23.52 10.11 37.28
N LEU A 416 -24.17 9.07 37.82
CA LEU A 416 -24.33 8.90 39.25
C LEU A 416 -23.00 8.70 39.98
N ILE A 417 -22.10 7.84 39.41
CA ILE A 417 -20.76 7.60 39.96
C ILE A 417 -19.94 8.90 39.95
N GLN A 418 -19.91 9.64 38.84
CA GLN A 418 -19.17 10.89 38.71
C GLN A 418 -19.73 11.98 39.67
N GLY A 419 -21.06 12.10 39.76
CA GLY A 419 -21.72 13.02 40.68
C GLY A 419 -21.34 12.74 42.14
N LYS A 420 -21.35 11.45 42.54
CA LYS A 420 -20.96 11.02 43.88
C LYS A 420 -19.47 11.26 44.15
N ALA A 421 -18.60 10.97 43.20
CA ALA A 421 -17.17 11.24 43.34
C ALA A 421 -16.87 12.74 43.52
N LYS A 422 -17.54 13.61 42.77
CA LYS A 422 -17.42 15.08 42.89
C LYS A 422 -17.95 15.59 44.23
N GLN A 423 -19.05 14.99 44.75
CA GLN A 423 -19.57 15.31 46.10
C GLN A 423 -18.52 14.98 47.18
N ILE A 424 -17.90 13.80 47.13
CA ILE A 424 -16.83 13.39 48.04
C ILE A 424 -15.61 14.32 47.95
N GLU A 425 -15.24 14.74 46.77
CA GLU A 425 -14.14 15.71 46.56
C GLU A 425 -14.45 17.06 47.23
N GLY A 426 -15.68 17.55 47.07
CA GLY A 426 -16.18 18.75 47.80
C GLY A 426 -16.08 18.61 49.29
N LEU A 427 -16.56 17.50 49.86
CA LEU A 427 -16.50 17.22 51.30
C LEU A 427 -15.04 17.13 51.78
N ARG A 428 -14.13 16.52 51.02
CA ARG A 428 -12.69 16.47 51.35
C ARG A 428 -12.07 17.85 51.42
N LYS A 429 -12.44 18.73 50.48
CA LYS A 429 -11.98 20.12 50.49
C LYS A 429 -12.49 20.87 51.73
N GLU A 430 -13.79 20.76 52.05
CA GLU A 430 -14.37 21.36 53.25
C GLU A 430 -13.73 20.82 54.54
N HIS A 431 -13.44 19.50 54.60
CA HIS A 431 -12.74 18.86 55.71
C HIS A 431 -11.33 19.43 55.87
N SER A 432 -10.60 19.66 54.76
CA SER A 432 -9.24 20.24 54.83
C SER A 432 -9.20 21.70 55.30
N GLU A 433 -10.28 22.45 55.02
CA GLU A 433 -10.42 23.86 55.38
C GLU A 433 -11.02 24.07 56.80
N ALA A 434 -11.66 23.04 57.39
CA ALA A 434 -12.31 23.11 58.71
C ALA A 434 -11.27 23.26 59.84
N LYS A 435 -11.47 24.24 60.71
CA LYS A 435 -10.58 24.53 61.88
C LYS A 435 -11.06 23.85 63.15
N GLU A 436 -12.35 23.53 63.26
CA GLU A 436 -12.97 22.93 64.42
C GLU A 436 -12.91 21.41 64.33
N GLU A 437 -12.46 20.75 65.37
CA GLU A 437 -12.28 19.29 65.41
C GLU A 437 -13.60 18.51 65.30
N ASP A 438 -14.66 18.99 65.94
CA ASP A 438 -15.99 18.39 65.81
C ASP A 438 -16.54 18.47 64.40
N LYS A 439 -16.28 19.57 63.69
CA LYS A 439 -16.67 19.72 62.28
C LYS A 439 -15.85 18.81 61.34
N ARG A 440 -14.57 18.64 61.63
CA ARG A 440 -13.72 17.69 60.88
C ARG A 440 -14.23 16.27 61.05
N LYS A 441 -14.55 15.86 62.26
CA LYS A 441 -15.07 14.52 62.50
C LYS A 441 -16.40 14.27 61.81
N LEU A 442 -17.33 15.22 61.85
CA LEU A 442 -18.60 15.14 61.16
C LEU A 442 -18.39 15.00 59.61
N LEU A 443 -17.49 15.80 59.04
CA LEU A 443 -17.18 15.74 57.63
C LEU A 443 -16.49 14.42 57.22
N GLN A 444 -15.62 13.87 58.09
CA GLN A 444 -15.01 12.56 57.86
C GLN A 444 -16.06 11.45 57.86
N ASP A 445 -17.00 11.42 58.81
CA ASP A 445 -18.08 10.45 58.86
C ASP A 445 -18.97 10.54 57.63
N GLN A 446 -19.20 11.75 57.10
CA GLN A 446 -19.91 11.96 55.85
C GLN A 446 -19.10 11.43 54.62
N ILE A 447 -17.80 11.71 54.56
CA ILE A 447 -16.91 11.18 53.51
C ILE A 447 -16.95 9.65 53.47
N ASP A 448 -16.82 9.02 54.64
CA ASP A 448 -16.80 7.56 54.76
C ASP A 448 -18.14 6.94 54.32
N SER A 449 -19.27 7.55 54.75
CA SER A 449 -20.61 7.15 54.31
C SER A 449 -20.79 7.25 52.81
N GLU A 450 -20.38 8.37 52.20
CA GLU A 450 -20.52 8.61 50.78
C GLU A 450 -19.56 7.73 49.91
N GLN A 451 -18.40 7.35 50.48
CA GLN A 451 -17.49 6.39 49.84
C GLN A 451 -18.12 4.99 49.78
N ILE A 452 -18.82 4.54 50.82
CA ILE A 452 -19.56 3.27 50.80
C ILE A 452 -20.58 3.28 49.64
N VAL A 453 -21.35 4.37 49.51
CA VAL A 453 -22.32 4.53 48.41
C VAL A 453 -21.65 4.53 47.07
N LEU A 454 -20.51 5.20 46.91
CA LEU A 454 -19.75 5.20 45.69
C LEU A 454 -19.27 3.79 45.28
N GLU A 455 -18.77 3.02 46.26
CA GLU A 455 -18.34 1.64 46.00
C GLU A 455 -19.51 0.71 45.64
N GLN A 456 -20.68 0.92 46.23
CA GLN A 456 -21.92 0.20 45.84
C GLN A 456 -22.33 0.55 44.43
N LEU A 457 -22.31 1.83 44.03
CA LEU A 457 -22.57 2.27 42.66
C LEU A 457 -21.58 1.66 41.66
N LYS A 458 -20.29 1.63 41.99
CA LYS A 458 -19.28 0.99 41.11
C LYS A 458 -19.53 -0.51 40.96
N LYS A 459 -19.90 -1.22 42.05
CA LYS A 459 -20.19 -2.66 41.98
C LYS A 459 -21.46 -2.99 41.21
N SER A 460 -22.45 -2.11 41.21
CA SER A 460 -23.72 -2.26 40.49
C SER A 460 -23.69 -1.69 39.09
N ALA A 461 -22.53 -1.20 38.63
CA ALA A 461 -22.40 -0.59 37.32
C ALA A 461 -22.70 -1.61 36.19
N PRO A 462 -23.50 -1.22 35.21
CA PRO A 462 -23.67 -2.04 34.00
C PRO A 462 -22.32 -2.34 33.36
N PRO A 463 -22.15 -3.52 32.73
CA PRO A 463 -20.90 -3.83 32.04
C PRO A 463 -20.61 -2.82 30.91
N VAL A 464 -19.33 -2.57 30.69
CA VAL A 464 -18.89 -1.74 29.54
C VAL A 464 -19.39 -2.37 28.27
N TYR A 465 -20.08 -1.58 27.45
CA TYR A 465 -20.62 -2.06 26.18
C TYR A 465 -19.61 -2.02 25.05
N ALA A 466 -19.83 -2.85 24.02
CA ALA A 466 -19.00 -2.94 22.84
C ALA A 466 -19.04 -1.63 22.03
N LYS A 467 -17.85 -1.15 21.62
CA LYS A 467 -17.65 0.03 20.79
C LYS A 467 -16.76 -0.31 19.61
N ALA A 468 -16.87 0.43 18.51
CA ALA A 468 -15.93 0.39 17.40
C ALA A 468 -15.48 1.81 17.03
N HIS A 469 -14.32 1.93 16.44
CA HIS A 469 -13.89 3.17 15.78
C HIS A 469 -14.54 3.24 14.40
N ALA A 470 -15.30 4.29 14.15
CA ALA A 470 -15.97 4.54 12.89
C ALA A 470 -15.72 5.97 12.39
N PHE A 471 -15.88 6.17 11.10
CA PHE A 471 -15.79 7.47 10.46
C PHE A 471 -17.20 8.01 10.27
N ARG A 472 -17.46 9.23 10.78
CA ARG A 472 -18.79 9.82 10.81
C ARG A 472 -18.79 11.19 10.17
N ASP A 473 -19.89 11.54 9.50
CA ASP A 473 -20.13 12.89 8.99
C ASP A 473 -20.33 13.88 10.13
N ILE A 474 -19.61 15.01 10.06
CA ILE A 474 -19.72 16.15 10.99
C ILE A 474 -20.04 17.47 10.29
N GLY A 475 -20.07 17.48 8.97
CA GLY A 475 -20.32 18.66 8.14
C GLY A 475 -20.65 18.33 6.69
N HIS A 476 -20.78 19.37 5.88
CA HIS A 476 -21.11 19.27 4.46
C HIS A 476 -20.56 20.43 3.62
N ALA A 477 -19.60 21.20 4.14
CA ALA A 477 -19.04 22.36 3.45
C ALA A 477 -17.97 21.96 2.42
N ASP A 478 -17.91 22.69 1.31
CA ASP A 478 -16.82 22.60 0.38
C ASP A 478 -15.55 23.24 0.98
N MET A 479 -14.37 22.79 0.57
CA MET A 479 -13.10 23.21 1.12
C MET A 479 -12.37 24.17 0.17
N PRO A 480 -11.76 25.27 0.66
CA PRO A 480 -10.91 26.08 -0.18
C PRO A 480 -9.61 25.34 -0.54
N ILE A 481 -9.10 25.59 -1.74
CA ILE A 481 -7.77 25.19 -2.15
C ILE A 481 -6.76 25.91 -1.25
N ALA A 482 -5.90 25.16 -0.55
CA ALA A 482 -4.88 25.77 0.28
C ALA A 482 -3.66 26.15 -0.57
N ILE A 483 -3.34 27.45 -0.62
CA ILE A 483 -2.20 27.95 -1.40
C ILE A 483 -0.91 27.29 -0.89
N ARG A 484 -0.21 26.58 -1.80
CA ARG A 484 0.99 25.78 -1.48
C ARG A 484 0.79 24.76 -0.35
N GLY A 485 -0.42 24.21 -0.24
CA GLY A 485 -0.76 23.21 0.78
C GLY A 485 -0.94 23.73 2.21
N ASN A 486 -0.86 25.05 2.42
CA ASN A 486 -1.03 25.66 3.75
C ASN A 486 -2.51 25.99 4.00
N LEU A 487 -3.16 25.24 4.91
CA LEU A 487 -4.60 25.37 5.21
C LEU A 487 -4.99 26.75 5.79
N LEU A 488 -4.04 27.55 6.28
CA LEU A 488 -4.29 28.92 6.74
C LEU A 488 -4.32 29.94 5.58
N LYS A 489 -3.90 29.54 4.37
CA LYS A 489 -3.90 30.40 3.18
C LYS A 489 -4.94 29.90 2.19
N ALA A 490 -6.18 30.36 2.36
CA ALA A 490 -7.31 29.94 1.54
C ALA A 490 -7.28 30.60 0.13
N GLY A 491 -7.40 29.76 -0.90
CA GLY A 491 -7.64 30.14 -2.28
C GLY A 491 -9.12 30.02 -2.68
N THR A 492 -9.37 29.63 -3.94
CA THR A 492 -10.72 29.37 -4.46
C THR A 492 -11.36 28.14 -3.81
N ILE A 493 -12.68 28.09 -3.76
CA ILE A 493 -13.41 26.94 -3.23
C ILE A 493 -13.37 25.80 -4.25
N ALA A 494 -12.99 24.61 -3.83
CA ALA A 494 -13.08 23.38 -4.61
C ALA A 494 -14.39 22.65 -4.24
N PRO A 495 -15.36 22.53 -5.16
CA PRO A 495 -16.55 21.73 -4.93
C PRO A 495 -16.19 20.25 -4.73
N ARG A 496 -16.87 19.56 -3.81
CA ARG A 496 -16.67 18.11 -3.59
C ARG A 496 -17.12 17.33 -4.82
N ARG A 497 -16.18 16.66 -5.47
CA ARG A 497 -16.38 15.92 -6.73
C ARG A 497 -15.42 14.73 -6.80
N PHE A 498 -15.69 13.80 -7.72
CA PHE A 498 -14.73 12.77 -8.04
C PHE A 498 -13.60 13.30 -8.95
N LEU A 499 -12.55 12.49 -9.15
CA LEU A 499 -11.39 12.87 -9.96
C LEU A 499 -11.79 13.15 -11.42
N ARG A 500 -11.30 14.26 -11.97
CA ARG A 500 -11.62 14.70 -13.34
C ARG A 500 -11.16 13.70 -14.39
N ILE A 501 -9.99 13.13 -14.20
CA ILE A 501 -9.45 12.15 -15.15
C ILE A 501 -10.31 10.90 -15.29
N VAL A 502 -11.07 10.53 -14.27
CA VAL A 502 -11.96 9.36 -14.28
C VAL A 502 -13.38 9.76 -14.68
N ALA A 503 -13.93 10.82 -14.09
CA ALA A 503 -15.34 11.18 -14.25
C ALA A 503 -15.61 12.22 -15.36
N GLY A 504 -14.56 12.78 -15.99
CA GLY A 504 -14.69 13.80 -17.03
C GLY A 504 -14.86 15.22 -16.49
N ASN A 505 -15.00 16.17 -17.42
CA ASN A 505 -15.14 17.60 -17.08
C ASN A 505 -16.49 17.93 -16.47
N ASP A 506 -17.57 17.31 -16.95
CA ASP A 506 -18.96 17.56 -16.55
C ASP A 506 -19.38 16.74 -15.32
N ARG A 507 -18.41 16.37 -14.47
CA ARG A 507 -18.62 15.58 -13.27
C ARG A 507 -19.53 16.27 -12.25
N ASP A 508 -20.42 15.50 -11.66
CA ASP A 508 -21.38 15.97 -10.66
C ASP A 508 -20.70 16.45 -9.38
N THR A 509 -21.30 17.48 -8.76
CA THR A 509 -20.94 17.93 -7.42
C THR A 509 -21.65 17.06 -6.39
N PHE A 510 -20.91 16.58 -5.39
CA PHE A 510 -21.46 15.80 -4.27
C PHE A 510 -22.20 16.71 -3.30
N THR A 511 -23.46 16.40 -3.03
CA THR A 511 -24.36 17.27 -2.27
C THR A 511 -24.93 16.63 -1.02
N LYS A 512 -24.81 15.30 -0.86
CA LYS A 512 -25.41 14.55 0.25
C LYS A 512 -24.42 14.40 1.41
N GLY A 513 -24.70 15.06 2.54
CA GLY A 513 -23.84 15.01 3.73
C GLY A 513 -22.41 15.43 3.40
N SER A 514 -21.43 14.65 3.83
CA SER A 514 -20.01 14.89 3.48
C SER A 514 -19.67 14.63 2.02
N GLY A 515 -20.49 13.88 1.28
CA GLY A 515 -20.18 13.36 -0.06
C GLY A 515 -19.57 11.96 -0.09
N ARG A 516 -19.34 11.32 1.08
CA ARG A 516 -18.66 9.99 1.14
C ARG A 516 -19.44 8.89 0.43
N LEU A 517 -20.77 8.88 0.51
CA LEU A 517 -21.57 7.87 -0.17
C LEU A 517 -21.51 8.03 -1.69
N GLU A 518 -21.52 9.26 -2.17
CA GLU A 518 -21.36 9.57 -3.59
C GLU A 518 -19.96 9.17 -4.07
N LEU A 519 -18.93 9.48 -3.29
CA LEU A 519 -17.55 9.02 -3.54
C LEU A 519 -17.45 7.50 -3.59
N ALA A 520 -18.04 6.80 -2.62
CA ALA A 520 -18.04 5.33 -2.57
C ALA A 520 -18.68 4.73 -3.83
N ASN A 521 -19.80 5.28 -4.27
CA ASN A 521 -20.47 4.84 -5.49
C ASN A 521 -19.63 5.12 -6.74
N ALA A 522 -18.99 6.29 -6.84
CA ALA A 522 -18.11 6.62 -7.97
C ALA A 522 -16.86 5.69 -8.05
N ILE A 523 -16.32 5.26 -6.91
CA ILE A 523 -15.20 4.33 -6.87
C ILE A 523 -15.60 2.94 -7.38
N VAL A 524 -16.78 2.45 -7.02
CA VAL A 524 -17.23 1.11 -7.42
C VAL A 524 -18.07 1.10 -8.69
N ASP A 525 -18.24 2.25 -9.35
CA ASP A 525 -18.96 2.33 -10.61
C ASP A 525 -18.29 1.42 -11.65
N PRO A 526 -19.04 0.58 -12.38
CA PRO A 526 -18.46 -0.28 -13.41
C PRO A 526 -17.74 0.47 -14.54
N SER A 527 -18.05 1.75 -14.75
CA SER A 527 -17.37 2.62 -15.71
C SER A 527 -16.01 3.13 -15.22
N ASN A 528 -15.72 3.03 -13.90
CA ASN A 528 -14.42 3.39 -13.35
C ASN A 528 -13.37 2.34 -13.78
N PRO A 529 -12.39 2.72 -14.61
CA PRO A 529 -11.44 1.77 -15.19
C PRO A 529 -10.38 1.26 -14.20
N LEU A 530 -10.25 1.85 -13.02
CA LEU A 530 -9.12 1.64 -12.12
C LEU A 530 -9.40 0.59 -11.06
N THR A 531 -10.52 0.69 -10.35
CA THR A 531 -10.76 -0.05 -9.10
C THR A 531 -10.67 -1.56 -9.27
N ALA A 532 -11.34 -2.13 -10.26
CA ALA A 532 -11.28 -3.57 -10.50
C ALA A 532 -9.88 -4.04 -10.94
N ARG A 533 -9.18 -3.26 -11.77
CA ARG A 533 -7.80 -3.55 -12.18
C ARG A 533 -6.83 -3.55 -10.99
N VAL A 534 -6.94 -2.60 -10.08
CA VAL A 534 -6.11 -2.51 -8.87
C VAL A 534 -6.30 -3.73 -7.98
N PHE A 535 -7.55 -4.15 -7.74
CA PHE A 535 -7.86 -5.34 -6.95
C PHE A 535 -7.35 -6.62 -7.58
N VAL A 536 -7.62 -6.84 -8.86
CA VAL A 536 -7.13 -7.99 -9.61
C VAL A 536 -5.61 -8.05 -9.59
N ASN A 537 -4.94 -6.93 -9.83
CA ASN A 537 -3.48 -6.83 -9.84
C ASN A 537 -2.86 -7.22 -8.49
N ARG A 538 -3.49 -6.84 -7.37
CA ARG A 538 -3.05 -7.22 -6.01
C ARG A 538 -3.28 -8.69 -5.73
N ILE A 539 -4.45 -9.25 -6.08
CA ILE A 539 -4.74 -10.68 -5.92
C ILE A 539 -3.74 -11.50 -6.74
N TRP A 540 -3.48 -11.10 -7.98
CA TRP A 540 -2.47 -11.72 -8.84
C TRP A 540 -1.08 -11.72 -8.21
N MET A 541 -0.65 -10.57 -7.68
CA MET A 541 0.64 -10.42 -7.01
C MET A 541 0.81 -11.40 -5.85
N HIS A 542 -0.21 -11.62 -5.05
CA HIS A 542 -0.13 -12.54 -3.92
C HIS A 542 -0.05 -14.01 -4.32
N HIS A 543 -0.59 -14.38 -5.48
CA HIS A 543 -0.44 -15.74 -6.02
C HIS A 543 0.89 -15.97 -6.73
N PHE A 544 1.38 -15.00 -7.51
CA PHE A 544 2.56 -15.16 -8.37
C PHE A 544 3.83 -14.51 -7.80
N GLY A 545 3.75 -13.76 -6.69
CA GLY A 545 4.85 -13.01 -6.11
C GLY A 545 5.16 -11.70 -6.82
N GLU A 546 4.74 -11.55 -8.09
CA GLU A 546 4.83 -10.33 -8.89
C GLU A 546 3.47 -9.98 -9.49
N ALA A 547 3.18 -8.68 -9.56
CA ALA A 547 1.95 -8.16 -10.15
C ALA A 547 2.06 -8.06 -11.67
N LEU A 548 0.91 -8.07 -12.37
CA LEU A 548 0.86 -7.75 -13.80
C LEU A 548 1.32 -6.31 -14.07
N VAL A 549 0.94 -5.38 -13.19
CA VAL A 549 1.49 -4.02 -13.09
C VAL A 549 2.35 -3.99 -11.84
N ARG A 550 3.68 -3.96 -11.97
CA ARG A 550 4.64 -4.10 -10.85
C ARG A 550 4.67 -2.92 -9.89
N THR A 551 3.92 -1.86 -10.17
CA THR A 551 3.69 -0.70 -9.31
C THR A 551 2.25 -0.68 -8.78
N PRO A 552 1.85 -1.56 -7.82
CA PRO A 552 0.44 -1.78 -7.46
C PRO A 552 -0.28 -0.54 -6.91
N ASN A 553 0.46 0.43 -6.36
CA ASN A 553 -0.05 1.68 -5.83
C ASN A 553 0.02 2.85 -6.83
N ASN A 554 0.58 2.62 -8.05
CA ASN A 554 0.74 3.67 -9.04
C ASN A 554 0.53 3.13 -10.46
N PHE A 555 -0.62 3.46 -11.04
CA PHE A 555 -1.03 3.18 -12.43
C PHE A 555 -0.91 4.43 -13.30
N GLY A 556 -0.42 5.55 -12.75
CA GLY A 556 -0.19 6.80 -13.47
C GLY A 556 1.05 6.78 -14.36
N ALA A 557 1.51 7.97 -14.75
CA ALA A 557 2.62 8.18 -15.70
C ALA A 557 3.94 7.51 -15.30
N LEU A 558 4.24 7.47 -13.99
CA LEU A 558 5.44 6.83 -13.45
C LEU A 558 5.22 5.36 -13.08
N GLY A 559 4.01 4.85 -13.26
CA GLY A 559 3.70 3.43 -13.07
C GLY A 559 4.20 2.58 -14.23
N GLU A 560 4.48 1.31 -13.95
CA GLU A 560 4.78 0.35 -15.02
C GLU A 560 3.52 0.02 -15.82
N LYS A 561 3.71 -0.28 -17.10
CA LYS A 561 2.63 -0.83 -17.93
C LYS A 561 2.41 -2.30 -17.59
N PRO A 562 1.16 -2.80 -17.70
CA PRO A 562 0.88 -4.21 -17.48
C PRO A 562 1.63 -5.09 -18.49
N THR A 563 2.21 -6.19 -18.02
CA THR A 563 2.84 -7.18 -18.89
C THR A 563 1.81 -7.87 -19.81
N HIS A 564 0.61 -8.12 -19.28
CA HIS A 564 -0.48 -8.77 -19.99
C HIS A 564 -1.76 -7.92 -19.86
N PRO A 565 -1.89 -6.82 -20.62
CA PRO A 565 -3.03 -5.88 -20.47
C PRO A 565 -4.38 -6.55 -20.73
N LYS A 566 -4.50 -7.39 -21.75
CA LYS A 566 -5.74 -8.11 -22.05
C LYS A 566 -6.15 -9.06 -20.91
N LEU A 567 -5.18 -9.75 -20.29
CA LEU A 567 -5.44 -10.60 -19.13
C LEU A 567 -5.92 -9.81 -17.93
N LEU A 568 -5.29 -8.66 -17.66
CA LEU A 568 -5.73 -7.77 -16.57
C LEU A 568 -7.19 -7.32 -16.78
N ASP A 569 -7.55 -6.94 -18.00
CA ASP A 569 -8.90 -6.51 -18.34
C ASP A 569 -9.91 -7.68 -18.27
N TRP A 570 -9.55 -8.85 -18.79
CA TRP A 570 -10.41 -10.03 -18.72
C TRP A 570 -10.71 -10.42 -17.27
N LEU A 571 -9.70 -10.44 -16.39
CA LEU A 571 -9.90 -10.73 -14.97
C LEU A 571 -10.72 -9.63 -14.27
N SER A 572 -10.50 -8.37 -14.63
CA SER A 572 -11.24 -7.23 -14.08
C SER A 572 -12.71 -7.26 -14.50
N SER A 573 -12.99 -7.54 -15.77
CA SER A 573 -14.35 -7.75 -16.30
C SER A 573 -15.05 -8.93 -15.59
N ARG A 574 -14.31 -10.02 -15.32
CA ARG A 574 -14.82 -11.15 -14.55
C ARG A 574 -15.20 -10.74 -13.12
N LEU A 575 -14.32 -10.00 -12.42
CA LEU A 575 -14.59 -9.51 -11.07
C LEU A 575 -15.84 -8.60 -11.03
N LEU A 576 -15.96 -7.69 -11.97
CA LEU A 576 -17.13 -6.79 -12.07
C LEU A 576 -18.44 -7.59 -12.31
N ARG A 577 -18.38 -8.66 -13.10
CA ARG A 577 -19.54 -9.49 -13.41
C ARG A 577 -19.94 -10.43 -12.28
N THR A 578 -18.97 -11.05 -11.60
CA THR A 578 -19.24 -12.05 -10.55
C THR A 578 -19.38 -11.43 -9.17
N GLY A 579 -18.68 -10.32 -8.92
CA GLY A 579 -18.54 -9.70 -7.62
C GLY A 579 -17.73 -10.52 -6.61
N SER A 580 -17.28 -11.74 -6.96
CA SER A 580 -16.69 -12.71 -6.05
C SER A 580 -15.17 -12.73 -6.09
N ILE A 581 -14.55 -12.49 -4.95
CA ILE A 581 -13.10 -12.62 -4.78
C ILE A 581 -12.69 -14.10 -4.79
N LYS A 582 -13.50 -14.98 -4.19
CA LYS A 582 -13.26 -16.43 -4.20
C LYS A 582 -13.29 -17.02 -5.60
N ASP A 583 -14.11 -16.48 -6.50
CA ASP A 583 -14.15 -16.87 -7.91
C ASP A 583 -12.83 -16.53 -8.64
N LEU A 584 -12.21 -15.39 -8.35
CA LEU A 584 -10.90 -15.07 -8.90
C LEU A 584 -9.82 -16.04 -8.42
N HIS A 585 -9.79 -16.36 -7.13
CA HIS A 585 -8.84 -17.34 -6.59
C HIS A 585 -9.01 -18.70 -7.28
N ARG A 586 -10.25 -19.17 -7.38
CA ARG A 586 -10.55 -20.43 -8.08
C ARG A 586 -10.04 -20.39 -9.52
N THR A 587 -10.34 -19.31 -10.25
CA THR A 587 -9.92 -19.14 -11.64
C THR A 587 -8.40 -19.15 -11.81
N ILE A 588 -7.67 -18.47 -10.91
CA ILE A 588 -6.20 -18.42 -10.94
C ILE A 588 -5.59 -19.78 -10.61
N VAL A 589 -6.01 -20.42 -9.51
CA VAL A 589 -5.41 -21.68 -9.04
C VAL A 589 -5.64 -22.84 -10.01
N HIS A 590 -6.74 -22.82 -10.76
CA HIS A 590 -7.03 -23.82 -11.80
C HIS A 590 -6.23 -23.63 -13.09
N SER A 591 -5.54 -22.50 -13.28
CA SER A 591 -4.75 -22.28 -14.50
C SER A 591 -3.52 -23.18 -14.55
N SER A 592 -3.14 -23.60 -15.75
CA SER A 592 -1.84 -24.23 -16.01
C SER A 592 -0.70 -23.34 -15.60
N THR A 593 -0.85 -22.04 -15.77
CA THR A 593 0.11 -21.00 -15.36
C THR A 593 0.42 -21.08 -13.88
N TYR A 594 -0.58 -21.18 -13.00
CA TYR A 594 -0.37 -21.33 -11.56
C TYR A 594 0.23 -22.68 -11.19
N GLN A 595 -0.13 -23.73 -11.91
CA GLN A 595 0.30 -25.11 -11.65
C GLN A 595 1.69 -25.42 -12.21
N MET A 596 2.35 -24.48 -12.89
CA MET A 596 3.72 -24.69 -13.37
C MET A 596 4.73 -24.93 -12.25
N SER A 597 5.77 -25.69 -12.58
CA SER A 597 6.97 -25.83 -11.74
C SER A 597 7.73 -24.51 -11.62
N SER A 598 8.42 -24.32 -10.51
CA SER A 598 9.36 -23.22 -10.26
C SER A 598 10.79 -23.51 -10.75
N LEU A 599 11.02 -24.68 -11.35
CA LEU A 599 12.34 -25.06 -11.87
C LEU A 599 12.82 -24.06 -12.93
N GLN A 600 14.12 -23.95 -13.05
CA GLN A 600 14.77 -23.01 -13.95
C GLN A 600 15.17 -23.70 -15.26
N ASP A 601 14.74 -23.13 -16.38
CA ASP A 601 15.22 -23.49 -17.71
C ASP A 601 16.27 -22.45 -18.14
N PRO A 602 17.51 -22.85 -18.47
CA PRO A 602 18.58 -21.91 -18.80
C PRO A 602 18.30 -21.04 -20.02
N GLU A 603 17.59 -21.59 -21.03
CA GLU A 603 17.25 -20.85 -22.25
C GLU A 603 16.21 -19.78 -21.96
N CYS A 604 15.12 -20.13 -21.27
CA CYS A 604 14.10 -19.17 -20.87
C CYS A 604 14.67 -18.12 -19.90
N PHE A 605 15.52 -18.53 -18.96
CA PHE A 605 16.17 -17.62 -18.02
C PHE A 605 17.08 -16.60 -18.72
N SER A 606 17.79 -17.01 -19.76
CA SER A 606 18.64 -16.09 -20.54
C SER A 606 17.85 -15.01 -21.27
N LYS A 607 16.58 -15.28 -21.62
CA LYS A 607 15.68 -14.35 -22.32
C LYS A 607 14.84 -13.51 -21.36
N ASP A 608 14.40 -14.09 -20.25
CA ASP A 608 13.53 -13.47 -19.27
C ASP A 608 13.92 -13.92 -17.85
N GLY A 609 15.04 -13.41 -17.36
CA GLY A 609 15.57 -13.72 -16.02
C GLY A 609 14.63 -13.31 -14.89
N ASP A 610 13.91 -12.21 -15.06
CA ASP A 610 12.94 -11.65 -14.12
C ASP A 610 11.58 -12.34 -14.17
N ASN A 611 11.39 -13.32 -15.04
CA ASN A 611 10.13 -14.04 -15.23
C ASN A 611 8.92 -13.11 -15.48
N ARG A 612 9.13 -12.05 -16.26
CA ARG A 612 8.07 -11.06 -16.57
C ARG A 612 6.91 -11.68 -17.35
N TRP A 613 7.22 -12.68 -18.18
CA TRP A 613 6.25 -13.35 -19.02
C TRP A 613 5.68 -14.62 -18.42
N LEU A 614 6.07 -14.94 -17.16
CA LEU A 614 5.54 -16.09 -16.40
C LEU A 614 5.76 -17.44 -17.10
N TRP A 615 7.00 -17.70 -17.56
CA TRP A 615 7.36 -19.00 -18.14
C TRP A 615 7.53 -20.10 -17.08
N ARG A 616 7.64 -19.72 -15.79
CA ARG A 616 7.65 -20.61 -14.63
C ARG A 616 6.90 -20.01 -13.46
N MET A 617 6.67 -20.79 -12.40
CA MET A 617 6.23 -20.22 -11.12
C MET A 617 7.40 -19.54 -10.40
N ASN A 618 7.14 -18.42 -9.70
CA ASN A 618 8.15 -17.75 -8.89
C ASN A 618 8.29 -18.42 -7.52
N PRO A 619 9.50 -18.85 -7.10
CA PRO A 619 9.73 -19.21 -5.73
C PRO A 619 9.64 -17.98 -4.84
N ARG A 620 9.04 -18.12 -3.65
CA ARG A 620 8.77 -17.00 -2.73
C ARG A 620 9.18 -17.34 -1.32
N ARG A 621 9.72 -16.37 -0.59
CA ARG A 621 9.85 -16.46 0.85
C ARG A 621 8.48 -16.25 1.50
N MET A 622 8.19 -17.01 2.56
CA MET A 622 6.97 -16.81 3.35
C MET A 622 7.00 -15.47 4.09
N ASP A 623 5.84 -14.83 4.20
CA ASP A 623 5.63 -13.71 5.12
C ASP A 623 5.86 -14.19 6.57
N VAL A 624 6.24 -13.28 7.44
CA VAL A 624 6.54 -13.60 8.85
C VAL A 624 5.36 -14.27 9.57
N GLU A 625 4.14 -13.85 9.25
CA GLU A 625 2.92 -14.43 9.85
C GLU A 625 2.75 -15.89 9.42
N VAL A 626 2.92 -16.17 8.13
CA VAL A 626 2.81 -17.53 7.56
C VAL A 626 3.89 -18.42 8.14
N TRP A 627 5.13 -17.93 8.22
CA TRP A 627 6.24 -18.67 8.78
C TRP A 627 6.04 -18.99 10.27
N ARG A 628 5.70 -18.00 11.11
CA ARG A 628 5.45 -18.21 12.53
C ARG A 628 4.24 -19.14 12.77
N ASP A 629 3.15 -18.93 12.07
CA ASP A 629 1.95 -19.76 12.19
C ASP A 629 2.26 -21.21 11.78
N SER A 630 3.11 -21.41 10.77
CA SER A 630 3.58 -22.73 10.35
C SER A 630 4.43 -23.41 11.41
N LEU A 631 5.32 -22.68 12.09
CA LEU A 631 6.09 -23.21 13.22
C LEU A 631 5.18 -23.76 14.32
N LEU A 632 4.18 -22.97 14.73
CA LEU A 632 3.19 -23.38 15.74
C LEU A 632 2.37 -24.58 15.27
N HIS A 633 1.96 -24.60 13.99
CA HIS A 633 1.16 -25.66 13.40
C HIS A 633 1.92 -27.02 13.41
N VAL A 634 3.15 -27.04 12.90
CA VAL A 634 3.94 -28.27 12.84
C VAL A 634 4.36 -28.76 14.24
N CYS A 635 4.47 -27.87 15.21
CA CYS A 635 4.70 -28.21 16.62
C CYS A 635 3.43 -28.70 17.36
N GLY A 636 2.24 -28.56 16.75
CA GLY A 636 0.95 -28.91 17.37
C GLY A 636 0.49 -27.93 18.44
N GLU A 637 0.96 -26.67 18.36
CA GLU A 637 0.69 -25.62 19.34
C GLU A 637 -0.25 -24.52 18.83
N LEU A 638 -0.61 -24.52 17.53
CA LEU A 638 -1.42 -23.46 16.93
C LEU A 638 -2.87 -23.51 17.43
N ASP A 639 -3.31 -22.40 18.01
CA ASP A 639 -4.72 -22.16 18.34
C ASP A 639 -5.42 -21.50 17.12
N LEU A 640 -6.42 -22.18 16.59
CA LEU A 640 -7.23 -21.75 15.43
C LEU A 640 -8.45 -20.91 15.82
N SER A 641 -8.55 -20.42 17.06
CA SER A 641 -9.64 -19.54 17.46
C SER A 641 -9.61 -18.22 16.69
N VAL A 642 -10.77 -17.83 16.12
CA VAL A 642 -10.91 -16.70 15.20
C VAL A 642 -11.43 -15.46 15.95
N GLY A 643 -10.92 -14.27 15.57
CA GLY A 643 -11.42 -12.97 16.03
C GLY A 643 -11.00 -12.59 17.46
N GLY A 644 -11.50 -11.45 17.91
CA GLY A 644 -11.30 -10.95 19.28
C GLY A 644 -10.04 -10.10 19.49
N PRO A 645 -9.79 -9.66 20.74
CA PRO A 645 -8.70 -8.75 21.05
C PRO A 645 -7.32 -9.27 20.66
N PRO A 646 -6.38 -8.39 20.26
CA PRO A 646 -5.04 -8.76 19.89
C PRO A 646 -4.16 -9.07 21.10
N SER A 647 -3.06 -9.82 20.86
CA SER A 647 -2.04 -10.18 21.84
C SER A 647 -0.74 -9.39 21.60
N ASP A 648 -0.10 -8.96 22.67
CA ASP A 648 1.25 -8.39 22.68
C ASP A 648 2.28 -9.39 23.20
N ASN A 649 2.13 -10.66 22.84
CA ASN A 649 3.03 -11.73 23.27
C ASN A 649 3.41 -12.62 22.10
N ILE A 650 4.70 -12.68 21.77
CA ILE A 650 5.25 -13.53 20.71
C ILE A 650 4.99 -15.04 20.94
N GLU A 651 4.87 -15.46 22.23
CA GLU A 651 4.58 -16.85 22.60
C GLU A 651 3.07 -17.20 22.50
N SER A 652 2.21 -16.26 22.17
CA SER A 652 0.78 -16.53 21.99
C SER A 652 0.58 -17.70 21.01
N PRO A 653 -0.23 -18.72 21.32
CA PRO A 653 -0.48 -19.83 20.40
C PRO A 653 -1.38 -19.44 19.23
N ARG A 654 -2.02 -18.27 19.27
CA ARG A 654 -2.92 -17.80 18.20
C ARG A 654 -2.16 -17.39 16.96
N ARG A 655 -2.87 -17.33 15.83
CA ARG A 655 -2.33 -16.84 14.58
C ARG A 655 -1.77 -15.42 14.71
N THR A 656 -0.69 -15.15 14.01
CA THR A 656 0.02 -13.87 14.00
C THR A 656 -0.84 -12.69 13.51
N LEU A 657 -1.90 -12.95 12.76
CA LEU A 657 -2.94 -11.97 12.42
C LEU A 657 -3.49 -11.25 13.67
N TYR A 658 -3.49 -11.92 14.83
CA TYR A 658 -3.99 -11.42 16.11
C TYR A 658 -2.91 -10.80 17.00
N PHE A 659 -1.75 -10.47 16.44
CA PHE A 659 -0.75 -9.68 17.14
C PHE A 659 -1.14 -8.19 17.16
N LYS A 660 -0.73 -7.49 18.22
CA LYS A 660 -0.73 -6.04 18.24
C LYS A 660 0.33 -5.53 17.27
N VAL A 661 -0.03 -4.49 16.54
CA VAL A 661 0.85 -3.82 15.58
C VAL A 661 0.79 -2.33 15.84
N SER A 662 1.94 -1.72 16.15
CA SER A 662 2.02 -0.25 16.20
C SER A 662 2.30 0.34 14.82
N ARG A 663 1.98 1.61 14.67
CA ARG A 663 2.15 2.29 13.38
C ARG A 663 3.62 2.53 13.04
N ASN A 664 4.41 2.84 14.05
CA ASN A 664 5.86 3.04 13.91
C ASN A 664 6.67 1.75 14.04
N GLY A 665 6.06 0.65 14.50
CA GLY A 665 6.70 -0.64 14.67
C GLY A 665 7.67 -0.70 15.87
N ASP A 666 7.40 0.03 16.96
CA ASP A 666 8.31 0.19 18.09
C ASP A 666 7.61 0.35 19.46
N VAL A 667 6.31 0.12 19.54
CA VAL A 667 5.52 0.30 20.78
C VAL A 667 5.24 -1.04 21.49
N PHE A 668 4.92 -2.09 20.73
CA PHE A 668 4.52 -3.38 21.26
C PHE A 668 5.68 -4.39 21.20
N ALA A 669 5.70 -5.34 22.12
CA ALA A 669 6.71 -6.40 22.15
C ALA A 669 6.71 -7.25 20.87
N THR A 670 5.56 -7.39 20.23
CA THR A 670 5.40 -8.08 18.94
C THR A 670 6.00 -7.32 17.75
N ASP A 671 6.15 -6.01 17.83
CA ASP A 671 6.65 -5.18 16.72
C ASP A 671 8.11 -5.52 16.38
N GLU A 672 8.98 -5.72 17.38
CA GLU A 672 10.39 -6.03 17.17
C GLU A 672 10.55 -7.34 16.39
N PHE A 673 9.80 -8.37 16.76
CA PHE A 673 9.79 -9.66 16.06
C PHE A 673 9.27 -9.51 14.62
N LEU A 674 8.17 -8.81 14.41
CA LEU A 674 7.56 -8.63 13.10
C LEU A 674 8.51 -7.88 12.15
N ARG A 675 9.13 -6.79 12.62
CA ARG A 675 10.08 -6.00 11.83
C ARG A 675 11.36 -6.76 11.47
N LEU A 676 11.82 -7.65 12.35
CA LEU A 676 12.99 -8.49 12.07
C LEU A 676 12.78 -9.33 10.80
N PHE A 677 11.55 -9.71 10.49
CA PHE A 677 11.19 -10.54 9.35
C PHE A 677 10.36 -9.78 8.29
N ASP A 678 10.69 -8.50 8.05
CA ASP A 678 10.19 -7.68 6.95
C ASP A 678 8.69 -7.32 7.02
N PHE A 679 8.08 -7.35 8.21
CA PHE A 679 6.74 -6.80 8.37
C PHE A 679 6.77 -5.28 8.12
N PRO A 680 5.87 -4.72 7.31
CA PRO A 680 5.91 -3.33 6.94
C PRO A 680 5.48 -2.40 8.08
N LEU A 681 5.98 -1.16 8.06
CA LEU A 681 5.47 -0.09 8.91
C LEU A 681 4.09 0.36 8.39
N MET A 682 3.11 0.45 9.29
CA MET A 682 1.73 0.79 8.95
C MET A 682 1.48 2.31 8.85
N ARG A 683 2.46 3.07 8.35
CA ARG A 683 2.38 4.53 8.17
C ARG A 683 1.60 4.94 6.92
N SER A 684 1.60 4.09 5.90
CA SER A 684 0.93 4.32 4.62
C SER A 684 0.45 3.00 4.03
N SER A 685 -0.37 3.06 2.98
CA SER A 685 -0.79 1.89 2.21
C SER A 685 0.40 1.14 1.63
N VAL A 686 0.49 -0.16 1.91
CA VAL A 686 1.62 -1.00 1.48
C VAL A 686 1.36 -1.53 0.07
N ALA A 687 2.23 -1.17 -0.85
CA ALA A 687 2.17 -1.63 -2.24
C ALA A 687 2.59 -3.10 -2.37
N LYS A 688 3.77 -3.41 -1.87
CA LYS A 688 4.41 -4.72 -1.84
C LYS A 688 5.35 -4.77 -0.64
N ARG A 689 5.41 -5.90 0.06
CA ARG A 689 6.34 -6.07 1.17
C ARG A 689 7.76 -6.26 0.65
N PRO A 690 8.79 -5.68 1.30
CA PRO A 690 10.18 -6.01 1.02
C PRO A 690 10.46 -7.46 1.43
N SER A 691 11.53 -8.04 0.91
CA SER A 691 12.07 -9.33 1.36
C SER A 691 13.57 -9.19 1.51
N SER A 692 14.06 -9.27 2.72
CA SER A 692 15.47 -9.15 3.05
C SER A 692 16.03 -10.43 3.68
N ILE A 693 17.34 -10.63 3.55
CA ILE A 693 18.09 -11.69 4.23
C ILE A 693 19.19 -10.99 5.02
N VAL A 694 19.02 -10.92 6.34
CA VAL A 694 19.97 -10.26 7.23
C VAL A 694 20.48 -11.22 8.32
N PRO A 695 21.72 -11.06 8.79
CA PRO A 695 22.31 -11.94 9.80
C PRO A 695 21.50 -12.07 11.09
N GLN A 696 20.78 -11.01 11.47
CA GLN A 696 19.94 -11.00 12.68
C GLN A 696 18.80 -12.02 12.62
N GLN A 697 18.25 -12.29 11.43
CA GLN A 697 17.23 -13.33 11.24
C GLN A 697 17.82 -14.72 11.56
N TYR A 698 19.02 -15.03 11.08
CA TYR A 698 19.68 -16.29 11.38
C TYR A 698 20.08 -16.41 12.86
N LEU A 699 20.53 -15.33 13.48
CA LEU A 699 20.79 -15.29 14.91
C LEU A 699 19.53 -15.57 15.73
N PHE A 700 18.38 -15.06 15.30
CA PHE A 700 17.08 -15.35 15.91
C PHE A 700 16.74 -16.86 15.80
N LEU A 701 16.90 -17.45 14.60
CA LEU A 701 16.65 -18.88 14.37
C LEU A 701 17.51 -19.78 15.26
N LEU A 702 18.76 -19.38 15.51
CA LEU A 702 19.71 -20.18 16.28
C LEU A 702 19.60 -19.99 17.80
N ASN A 703 19.28 -18.76 18.26
CA ASN A 703 19.49 -18.40 19.67
C ASN A 703 18.21 -18.01 20.42
N SER A 704 17.09 -17.70 19.71
CA SER A 704 15.91 -17.20 20.42
C SER A 704 15.23 -18.28 21.27
N PRO A 705 14.77 -17.95 22.48
CA PRO A 705 13.97 -18.87 23.30
C PRO A 705 12.72 -19.37 22.56
N PHE A 706 12.12 -18.52 21.72
CA PHE A 706 10.99 -18.89 20.87
C PHE A 706 11.30 -20.10 19.98
N MET A 707 12.44 -20.06 19.25
CA MET A 707 12.85 -21.18 18.37
C MET A 707 13.23 -22.42 19.14
N GLN A 708 13.93 -22.27 20.28
CA GLN A 708 14.29 -23.40 21.15
C GLN A 708 13.05 -24.11 21.68
N GLN A 709 12.03 -23.37 22.10
CA GLN A 709 10.77 -23.96 22.55
C GLN A 709 10.05 -24.70 21.41
N ARG A 710 10.02 -24.13 20.21
CA ARG A 710 9.43 -24.81 19.03
C ARG A 710 10.19 -26.08 18.68
N ALA A 711 11.52 -26.05 18.74
CA ALA A 711 12.35 -27.23 18.51
C ALA A 711 12.04 -28.37 19.51
N LYS A 712 11.87 -28.03 20.80
CA LYS A 712 11.45 -28.99 21.83
C LYS A 712 10.09 -29.60 21.56
N SER A 713 9.12 -28.76 21.22
CA SER A 713 7.75 -29.21 20.95
C SER A 713 7.69 -30.11 19.72
N PHE A 714 8.41 -29.73 18.65
CA PHE A 714 8.49 -30.53 17.44
C PHE A 714 9.22 -31.86 17.67
N ALA A 715 10.37 -31.86 18.38
CA ALA A 715 11.08 -33.07 18.77
C ALA A 715 10.18 -34.01 19.55
N ARG A 716 9.43 -33.51 20.53
CA ARG A 716 8.44 -34.29 21.29
C ARG A 716 7.37 -34.89 20.39
N ARG A 717 6.85 -34.14 19.44
CA ARG A 717 5.84 -34.61 18.50
C ARG A 717 6.36 -35.82 17.70
N ILE A 718 7.48 -35.67 17.01
CA ILE A 718 8.02 -36.75 16.14
C ILE A 718 8.48 -37.97 16.94
N THR A 719 9.02 -37.81 18.14
CA THR A 719 9.41 -38.91 19.01
C THR A 719 8.22 -39.66 19.60
N THR A 720 7.09 -39.01 19.81
CA THR A 720 5.84 -39.62 20.25
C THR A 720 5.13 -40.37 19.12
N GLU A 721 5.16 -39.81 17.89
CA GLU A 721 4.50 -40.39 16.71
C GLU A 721 5.21 -41.66 16.18
N SER A 722 6.52 -41.84 16.49
CA SER A 722 7.33 -42.94 15.95
C SER A 722 8.40 -43.41 16.95
N ALA A 723 8.59 -44.71 17.05
CA ALA A 723 9.59 -45.31 17.94
C ALA A 723 10.98 -45.45 17.27
N ASP A 724 11.02 -45.72 15.97
CA ASP A 724 12.24 -45.93 15.18
C ASP A 724 12.81 -44.57 14.69
N GLU A 725 14.13 -44.39 14.73
CA GLU A 725 14.81 -43.15 14.35
C GLU A 725 14.64 -42.81 12.88
N SER A 726 14.72 -43.78 11.99
CA SER A 726 14.47 -43.58 10.55
C SER A 726 13.03 -43.08 10.31
N ALA A 727 12.05 -43.69 10.99
CA ALA A 727 10.66 -43.29 10.89
C ALA A 727 10.44 -41.88 11.47
N ARG A 728 11.14 -41.49 12.53
CA ARG A 728 11.09 -40.09 13.09
C ARG A 728 11.63 -39.07 12.08
N ILE A 729 12.77 -39.35 11.45
CA ILE A 729 13.35 -38.48 10.43
C ILE A 729 12.38 -38.36 9.25
N GLN A 730 11.86 -39.47 8.76
CA GLN A 730 10.85 -39.47 7.68
C GLN A 730 9.62 -38.62 8.06
N ARG A 731 9.14 -38.77 9.29
CA ARG A 731 7.98 -38.01 9.78
C ARG A 731 8.28 -36.52 9.90
N ALA A 732 9.51 -36.15 10.33
CA ALA A 732 9.92 -34.74 10.35
C ALA A 732 9.89 -34.11 8.97
N TYR A 733 10.41 -34.77 7.95
CA TYR A 733 10.37 -34.27 6.57
C TYR A 733 8.95 -34.20 6.01
N GLN A 734 8.09 -35.14 6.35
CA GLN A 734 6.67 -35.11 5.95
C GLN A 734 5.93 -33.90 6.56
N TRP A 735 6.18 -33.57 7.82
CA TRP A 735 5.57 -32.39 8.48
C TRP A 735 6.10 -31.08 7.94
N LEU A 736 7.41 -30.96 7.73
CA LEU A 736 8.04 -29.67 7.40
C LEU A 736 8.05 -29.39 5.90
N TYR A 737 8.34 -30.41 5.10
CA TYR A 737 8.61 -30.24 3.67
C TYR A 737 7.61 -30.97 2.76
N GLN A 738 6.68 -31.73 3.33
CA GLN A 738 5.66 -32.54 2.65
C GLN A 738 6.27 -33.58 1.70
N ARG A 739 7.49 -34.02 1.95
CA ARG A 739 8.21 -35.04 1.18
C ARG A 739 8.95 -36.02 2.09
N SER A 740 9.38 -37.12 1.53
CA SER A 740 10.34 -38.00 2.21
C SER A 740 11.76 -37.42 2.13
N PRO A 741 12.64 -37.71 3.11
CA PRO A 741 14.06 -37.39 2.99
C PRO A 741 14.66 -38.19 1.84
N THR A 742 15.69 -37.65 1.20
CA THR A 742 16.57 -38.40 0.30
C THR A 742 17.45 -39.37 1.11
N ASP A 743 18.08 -40.37 0.46
CA ASP A 743 18.98 -41.29 1.13
C ASP A 743 20.13 -40.58 1.85
N LYS A 744 20.63 -39.50 1.26
CA LYS A 744 21.68 -38.67 1.86
C LYS A 744 21.18 -37.90 3.09
N GLU A 745 20.03 -37.32 3.04
CA GLU A 745 19.41 -36.62 4.18
C GLU A 745 19.08 -37.58 5.31
N MET A 746 18.61 -38.79 4.98
CA MET A 746 18.37 -39.84 5.95
C MET A 746 19.68 -40.25 6.63
N ALA A 747 20.75 -40.50 5.87
CA ALA A 747 22.06 -40.88 6.42
C ALA A 747 22.63 -39.79 7.35
N ILE A 748 22.59 -38.51 6.93
CA ILE A 748 23.02 -37.36 7.74
C ILE A 748 22.19 -37.27 9.03
N GLY A 749 20.87 -37.44 8.93
CA GLY A 749 19.97 -37.39 10.07
C GLY A 749 20.26 -38.48 11.08
N LEU A 750 20.43 -39.72 10.62
CA LEU A 750 20.78 -40.86 11.48
C LEU A 750 22.16 -40.68 12.16
N GLU A 751 23.18 -40.24 11.42
CA GLU A 751 24.50 -39.94 11.97
C GLU A 751 24.44 -38.85 13.06
N PHE A 752 23.61 -37.78 12.82
CA PHE A 752 23.48 -36.69 13.77
C PHE A 752 22.82 -37.10 15.08
N VAL A 753 21.77 -37.94 15.03
CA VAL A 753 21.02 -38.36 16.24
C VAL A 753 21.66 -39.55 16.95
N ALA A 754 22.56 -40.30 16.28
CA ALA A 754 23.28 -41.42 16.87
C ALA A 754 24.15 -40.96 18.04
N LEU A 755 24.14 -41.75 19.13
CA LEU A 755 24.95 -41.52 20.32
C LEU A 755 25.40 -42.91 20.87
N ASP A 756 26.65 -42.98 21.36
CA ASP A 756 27.15 -44.16 22.04
C ASP A 756 26.60 -44.19 23.49
N ASP A 757 25.74 -45.14 23.78
CA ASP A 757 25.12 -45.39 25.09
C ASP A 757 24.54 -44.13 25.82
N PRO A 758 23.66 -43.32 25.15
CA PRO A 758 23.15 -42.09 25.69
C PRO A 758 22.11 -42.33 26.79
N ASP A 759 22.09 -41.43 27.77
CA ASP A 759 20.94 -41.29 28.65
C ASP A 759 19.74 -40.63 27.90
N GLN A 760 18.56 -40.65 28.52
CA GLN A 760 17.34 -40.09 27.87
C GLN A 760 17.47 -38.57 27.62
N ALA A 761 18.11 -37.82 28.51
CA ALA A 761 18.28 -36.39 28.40
C ALA A 761 19.18 -36.00 27.20
N GLN A 762 20.25 -36.81 26.97
CA GLN A 762 21.14 -36.64 25.81
C GLN A 762 20.39 -36.93 24.49
N ARG A 763 19.59 -37.99 24.46
CA ARG A 763 18.73 -38.30 23.28
C ARG A 763 17.75 -37.18 22.99
N ASP A 764 17.05 -36.70 24.01
CA ASP A 764 16.08 -35.60 23.84
C ASP A 764 16.77 -34.33 23.32
N SER A 765 17.92 -33.97 23.86
CA SER A 765 18.72 -32.83 23.41
C SER A 765 19.16 -32.96 21.95
N ARG A 766 19.54 -34.14 21.46
CA ARG A 766 19.91 -34.35 20.06
C ARG A 766 18.70 -34.15 19.12
N TRP A 767 17.55 -34.70 19.49
CA TRP A 767 16.33 -34.49 18.72
C TRP A 767 15.85 -33.03 18.72
N GLU A 768 16.05 -32.31 19.84
CA GLU A 768 15.79 -30.87 19.90
C GLU A 768 16.68 -30.08 18.91
N LEU A 769 17.98 -30.33 18.92
CA LEU A 769 18.93 -29.69 18.02
C LEU A 769 18.67 -30.05 16.54
N TYR A 770 18.36 -31.31 16.25
CA TYR A 770 17.99 -31.76 14.91
C TYR A 770 16.71 -31.05 14.43
N SER A 771 15.72 -31.00 15.30
CA SER A 771 14.47 -30.28 15.04
C SER A 771 14.69 -28.77 14.77
N GLN A 772 15.58 -28.13 15.56
CA GLN A 772 15.91 -26.72 15.35
C GLN A 772 16.59 -26.49 14.00
N ALA A 773 17.49 -27.35 13.59
CA ALA A 773 18.19 -27.29 12.31
C ALA A 773 17.17 -27.38 11.13
N LEU A 774 16.21 -28.31 11.21
CA LEU A 774 15.18 -28.49 10.20
C LEU A 774 14.21 -27.30 10.14
N LEU A 775 13.71 -26.82 11.29
CA LEU A 775 12.81 -25.68 11.41
C LEU A 775 13.44 -24.36 10.91
N GLY A 776 14.77 -24.22 11.05
CA GLY A 776 15.53 -23.07 10.56
C GLY A 776 16.00 -23.17 9.12
N SER A 777 15.66 -24.23 8.40
CA SER A 777 16.09 -24.43 7.01
C SER A 777 15.41 -23.52 6.02
N ASN A 778 16.08 -23.21 4.91
CA ASN A 778 15.47 -22.43 3.81
C ASN A 778 14.27 -23.15 3.18
N GLU A 779 14.30 -24.50 3.09
CA GLU A 779 13.18 -25.26 2.52
C GLU A 779 11.88 -25.09 3.32
N PHE A 780 11.98 -24.88 4.65
CA PHE A 780 10.82 -24.56 5.47
C PHE A 780 10.30 -23.15 5.22
N MET A 781 11.19 -22.19 4.93
CA MET A 781 10.85 -20.77 4.81
C MET A 781 10.43 -20.32 3.40
N TYR A 782 10.68 -21.16 2.38
CA TYR A 782 10.38 -20.82 0.98
C TYR A 782 9.29 -21.72 0.38
N LEU A 783 8.52 -21.12 -0.50
CA LEU A 783 7.55 -21.82 -1.37
C LEU A 783 8.17 -21.97 -2.76
N PRO A 784 8.25 -23.20 -3.26
CA PRO A 784 8.78 -23.46 -4.59
C PRO A 784 7.82 -23.11 -5.70
#